data_6c6c1bfab9954324b723b7ae649f93c2
#
_entry.id   6c6c1bfab9954324b723b7ae649f93c2
#
_cell.length_a   1.000
_cell.length_b   1.000
_cell.length_c   1.000
_cell.angle_alpha   90.00
_cell.angle_beta   90.00
_cell.angle_gamma   90.00
#
_symmetry.space_group_name_H-M   'P 1'
#
loop_
_entity.id
_entity.type
_entity.pdbx_description
1 polymer ?
#
loop_
_entity_poly.entity_id
_entity_poly.type
_entity_poly.pdbx_seq_one_letter_code
_entity_poly.pdbx_strand_id
1 'polypeptide(L)'
;MALKKSQLYSTLWESCNALRGSMDASQYKDYVLMMLFVKYLSDKAKQKQTRLVIPAGCTFDDFIALKQNNDIGEKINEKLEAIKKENARLIGDLTLPNFNDPTKLGEGKTMVKTLSELIGVFEEDALDFSKNRAADDDLLGDAYEYLMKNFAAESGKSKGQFYTPAEVSRIIAMVLDLGEFERASNSIYDPTCGSGSLLLRALGETPRQNLSIRGQEKDATTASLAKLNMLLHGILNAKIEVGDTLNDPKFKSSSHLETFDIGVANPPFSMKNWLGDAGANDIYNRWSPDLLPPEKNGDYAFLLHLIRSLKDDPGHEGRCACILPHGVLFRGSLGKNEREAVIRKFIIEKHLIKGIIGLPPNLFFGTGIPASIIIIDKRGTKERKGVFFIDAKDGFMKDGAKNRLREQDIRRIVDVWRKKLTIPHYSRLATWEEIERNGFNLNIPRYIEAKDAEVKHNLDGHLRGGISDEEIDALEAEWKSFPEMKEKLFAPLRKGFSSMKVAAEEITPMLESSQSAEKIRECLADSFGKWKDLARSYVTQDIARKPKITIELLGTAMLTDSGFVSAVIDPYDVYGALMDYINETMRDDLYILNADGWAAGKEIVVTKKTKNAKEWDGLIIPKSLVSERFFPELVASVKAATAKAEAASAEFDQFVESEIDKGEESDILERDDDEWKVCADKELKQKLKTSETVRRYFSLKKMKSDAAAELKDAEQNLDQATERKYPKLTNGEIQGLLLDDKWFAALDGSIMGLFDATLRRFASSLTLLASRYAQTLPELEAKVAASQDKVHAVLREMGFNC
;
A
#
# COMPACT_ATOMS: atom_id res chain seq x y z
N MET A 1 15.32 -17.77 -15.30
CA MET A 1 14.49 -16.57 -15.28
C MET A 1 14.43 -16.06 -13.85
N ALA A 2 14.55 -14.75 -13.64
CA ALA A 2 14.26 -14.17 -12.35
C ALA A 2 12.75 -14.23 -12.09
N LEU A 3 12.33 -14.63 -10.89
CA LEU A 3 10.93 -14.71 -10.49
C LEU A 3 10.36 -13.31 -10.29
N LYS A 4 9.19 -13.04 -10.87
CA LYS A 4 8.44 -11.82 -10.56
C LYS A 4 7.86 -11.93 -9.14
N LYS A 5 8.06 -10.92 -8.29
CA LYS A 5 7.50 -10.91 -6.92
C LYS A 5 5.99 -11.05 -6.91
N SER A 6 5.30 -10.44 -7.87
CA SER A 6 3.85 -10.52 -8.00
C SER A 6 3.35 -11.95 -8.22
N GLN A 7 4.05 -12.74 -9.04
CA GLN A 7 3.73 -14.16 -9.27
C GLN A 7 3.96 -15.00 -8.01
N LEU A 8 5.09 -14.78 -7.34
CA LEU A 8 5.40 -15.46 -6.07
C LEU A 8 4.28 -15.23 -5.04
N TYR A 9 3.83 -13.99 -4.90
CA TYR A 9 2.81 -13.63 -3.91
C TYR A 9 1.44 -14.23 -4.25
N SER A 10 1.02 -14.23 -5.52
CA SER A 10 -0.25 -14.85 -5.93
C SER A 10 -0.23 -16.35 -5.68
N THR A 11 0.85 -17.06 -6.09
CA THR A 11 1.00 -18.50 -5.87
C THR A 11 0.99 -18.86 -4.38
N LEU A 12 1.71 -18.09 -3.53
CA LEU A 12 1.69 -18.29 -2.09
C LEU A 12 0.31 -18.07 -1.49
N TRP A 13 -0.44 -17.07 -1.97
CA TRP A 13 -1.79 -16.83 -1.48
C TRP A 13 -2.78 -17.88 -1.95
N GLU A 14 -2.66 -18.37 -3.16
CA GLU A 14 -3.43 -19.50 -3.68
C GLU A 14 -3.18 -20.77 -2.88
N SER A 15 -1.96 -20.97 -2.36
CA SER A 15 -1.62 -22.09 -1.49
C SER A 15 -2.47 -22.14 -0.22
N CYS A 16 -2.84 -20.97 0.29
CA CYS A 16 -3.69 -20.87 1.45
C CYS A 16 -5.11 -21.38 1.20
N ASN A 17 -5.57 -21.37 -0.07
CA ASN A 17 -6.89 -21.84 -0.45
C ASN A 17 -7.08 -23.36 -0.20
N ALA A 18 -6.01 -24.16 -0.27
CA ALA A 18 -6.03 -25.59 0.02
C ALA A 18 -6.49 -25.89 1.46
N LEU A 19 -6.25 -24.94 2.40
CA LEU A 19 -6.59 -25.09 3.81
C LEU A 19 -7.84 -24.29 4.22
N ARG A 20 -8.32 -23.38 3.40
CA ARG A 20 -9.39 -22.40 3.69
C ARG A 20 -10.74 -23.02 3.98
N GLY A 21 -11.03 -24.19 3.47
CA GLY A 21 -12.31 -24.89 3.67
C GLY A 21 -12.45 -25.60 5.00
N SER A 22 -11.36 -25.86 5.72
CA SER A 22 -11.32 -26.70 6.93
C SER A 22 -10.94 -25.93 8.20
N MET A 23 -10.31 -24.75 8.09
CA MET A 23 -9.75 -24.01 9.22
C MET A 23 -9.90 -22.49 9.07
N ASP A 24 -9.90 -21.79 10.23
CA ASP A 24 -9.74 -20.33 10.30
C ASP A 24 -8.30 -19.92 9.94
N ALA A 25 -8.13 -18.73 9.32
CA ALA A 25 -6.84 -18.18 8.95
C ALA A 25 -5.83 -18.12 10.10
N SER A 26 -6.31 -17.89 11.32
CA SER A 26 -5.47 -17.89 12.52
C SER A 26 -4.85 -19.26 12.83
N GLN A 27 -5.39 -20.34 12.28
CA GLN A 27 -4.97 -21.72 12.54
C GLN A 27 -4.10 -22.29 11.43
N TYR A 28 -4.46 -22.09 10.15
CA TYR A 28 -3.69 -22.67 9.03
C TYR A 28 -2.38 -21.94 8.71
N LYS A 29 -2.23 -20.69 9.15
CA LYS A 29 -0.99 -19.92 8.97
C LYS A 29 0.26 -20.67 9.44
N ASP A 30 0.18 -21.35 10.59
CA ASP A 30 1.32 -22.02 11.19
C ASP A 30 1.81 -23.19 10.32
N TYR A 31 0.89 -23.89 9.66
CA TYR A 31 1.19 -24.97 8.72
C TYR A 31 1.83 -24.47 7.44
N VAL A 32 1.26 -23.42 6.86
CA VAL A 32 1.79 -22.79 5.62
C VAL A 32 3.19 -22.23 5.84
N LEU A 33 3.38 -21.47 6.94
CA LEU A 33 4.68 -20.86 7.25
C LEU A 33 5.76 -21.90 7.56
N MET A 34 5.37 -23.02 8.19
CA MET A 34 6.30 -24.12 8.46
C MET A 34 6.71 -24.83 7.15
N MET A 35 5.78 -25.07 6.22
CA MET A 35 6.12 -25.65 4.89
C MET A 35 7.00 -24.68 4.08
N LEU A 36 6.71 -23.39 4.12
CA LEU A 36 7.57 -22.37 3.49
C LEU A 36 9.01 -22.42 4.07
N PHE A 37 9.14 -22.55 5.39
CA PHE A 37 10.43 -22.69 6.05
C PHE A 37 11.20 -23.93 5.58
N VAL A 38 10.55 -25.10 5.55
CA VAL A 38 11.19 -26.35 5.09
C VAL A 38 11.61 -26.24 3.62
N LYS A 39 10.74 -25.69 2.77
CA LYS A 39 11.04 -25.46 1.35
C LYS A 39 12.26 -24.57 1.17
N TYR A 40 12.27 -23.43 1.85
CA TYR A 40 13.42 -22.51 1.83
C TYR A 40 14.71 -23.15 2.32
N LEU A 41 14.65 -23.81 3.48
CA LEU A 41 15.81 -24.47 4.06
C LEU A 41 16.42 -25.49 3.08
N SER A 42 15.56 -26.29 2.42
CA SER A 42 15.98 -27.25 1.42
C SER A 42 16.61 -26.60 0.20
N ASP A 43 16.02 -25.54 -0.33
CA ASP A 43 16.54 -24.85 -1.50
C ASP A 43 17.86 -24.11 -1.21
N LYS A 44 18.00 -23.52 -0.03
CA LYS A 44 19.27 -22.90 0.42
C LYS A 44 20.35 -23.95 0.68
N ALA A 45 19.99 -25.12 1.18
CA ALA A 45 20.95 -26.22 1.36
C ALA A 45 21.50 -26.71 0.02
N LYS A 46 20.67 -26.80 -1.04
CA LYS A 46 21.11 -27.12 -2.40
C LYS A 46 22.16 -26.11 -2.90
N GLN A 47 22.07 -24.85 -2.48
CA GLN A 47 23.05 -23.78 -2.83
C GLN A 47 24.24 -23.69 -1.88
N LYS A 48 24.30 -24.50 -0.81
CA LYS A 48 25.30 -24.41 0.29
C LYS A 48 25.32 -23.03 1.00
N GLN A 49 24.19 -22.40 1.07
CA GLN A 49 24.01 -21.04 1.63
C GLN A 49 23.28 -21.04 2.99
N THR A 50 23.07 -22.18 3.61
CA THR A 50 22.45 -22.27 4.94
C THR A 50 23.46 -22.66 6.02
N ARG A 51 23.24 -22.14 7.24
CA ARG A 51 23.94 -22.57 8.46
C ARG A 51 23.14 -23.61 9.26
N LEU A 52 21.89 -23.85 8.89
CA LEU A 52 21.09 -24.90 9.47
C LEU A 52 21.40 -26.22 8.76
N VAL A 53 21.46 -27.28 9.54
CA VAL A 53 21.73 -28.63 9.05
C VAL A 53 20.41 -29.33 8.74
N ILE A 54 20.29 -29.90 7.55
CA ILE A 54 19.16 -30.77 7.20
C ILE A 54 19.59 -32.22 7.36
N PRO A 55 18.96 -32.97 8.29
CA PRO A 55 19.23 -34.41 8.43
C PRO A 55 18.88 -35.16 7.14
N ALA A 56 19.54 -36.30 6.91
CA ALA A 56 19.21 -37.18 5.80
C ALA A 56 17.74 -37.61 5.85
N GLY A 57 17.03 -37.54 4.73
CA GLY A 57 15.62 -37.84 4.66
C GLY A 57 14.67 -36.72 5.15
N CYS A 58 15.17 -35.49 5.34
CA CYS A 58 14.37 -34.34 5.78
C CYS A 58 14.41 -33.15 4.82
N THR A 59 14.82 -33.36 3.56
CA THR A 59 14.75 -32.35 2.51
C THR A 59 13.30 -32.15 2.04
N PHE A 60 12.98 -31.07 1.35
CA PHE A 60 11.63 -30.88 0.82
C PHE A 60 11.22 -31.98 -0.17
N ASP A 61 12.15 -32.52 -0.92
CA ASP A 61 11.91 -33.67 -1.81
C ASP A 61 11.44 -34.92 -0.99
N ASP A 62 11.92 -35.08 0.24
CA ASP A 62 11.45 -36.14 1.15
C ASP A 62 10.06 -35.87 1.73
N PHE A 63 9.59 -34.60 1.78
CA PHE A 63 8.20 -34.27 2.11
C PHE A 63 7.28 -34.54 0.91
N ILE A 64 7.71 -34.26 -0.30
CA ILE A 64 6.97 -34.63 -1.53
C ILE A 64 6.71 -36.13 -1.60
N ALA A 65 7.68 -36.95 -1.21
CA ALA A 65 7.53 -38.42 -1.18
C ALA A 65 6.49 -38.92 -0.15
N LEU A 66 6.06 -38.09 0.79
CA LEU A 66 5.00 -38.41 1.75
C LEU A 66 3.58 -38.23 1.19
N LYS A 67 3.42 -37.60 0.04
CA LYS A 67 2.08 -37.36 -0.53
C LYS A 67 1.34 -38.68 -0.72
N GLN A 68 0.05 -38.66 -0.41
CA GLN A 68 -0.87 -39.80 -0.44
C GLN A 68 -0.60 -40.94 0.58
N ASN A 69 0.41 -40.82 1.45
CA ASN A 69 0.62 -41.79 2.52
C ASN A 69 -0.41 -41.59 3.65
N ASN A 70 -0.91 -42.69 4.20
CA ASN A 70 -1.90 -42.64 5.29
C ASN A 70 -1.37 -42.06 6.59
N ASP A 71 -0.07 -42.10 6.82
CA ASP A 71 0.67 -41.61 7.99
C ASP A 71 1.40 -40.28 7.71
N ILE A 72 0.99 -39.54 6.68
CA ILE A 72 1.64 -38.31 6.21
C ILE A 72 1.84 -37.30 7.34
N GLY A 73 0.84 -37.05 8.21
CA GLY A 73 0.90 -36.09 9.30
C GLY A 73 1.93 -36.47 10.36
N GLU A 74 1.98 -37.74 10.76
CA GLU A 74 2.95 -38.28 11.72
C GLU A 74 4.38 -38.16 11.16
N LYS A 75 4.60 -38.56 9.93
CA LYS A 75 5.92 -38.49 9.29
C LYS A 75 6.41 -37.05 9.05
N ILE A 76 5.52 -36.11 8.78
CA ILE A 76 5.88 -34.68 8.75
C ILE A 76 6.39 -34.26 10.12
N ASN A 77 5.67 -34.58 11.21
CA ASN A 77 6.09 -34.25 12.57
C ASN A 77 7.46 -34.87 12.91
N GLU A 78 7.71 -36.13 12.59
CA GLU A 78 8.99 -36.78 12.80
C GLU A 78 10.15 -36.07 12.09
N LYS A 79 9.97 -35.70 10.83
CA LYS A 79 10.98 -34.96 10.06
C LYS A 79 11.24 -33.56 10.62
N LEU A 80 10.23 -32.83 11.03
CA LEU A 80 10.35 -31.52 11.65
C LEU A 80 11.08 -31.60 13.01
N GLU A 81 10.75 -32.58 13.84
CA GLU A 81 11.47 -32.81 15.10
C GLU A 81 12.93 -33.23 14.87
N ALA A 82 13.23 -33.99 13.81
CA ALA A 82 14.62 -34.31 13.46
C ALA A 82 15.39 -33.05 13.04
N ILE A 83 14.82 -32.17 12.22
CA ILE A 83 15.43 -30.87 11.85
C ILE A 83 15.68 -30.04 13.11
N LYS A 84 14.69 -29.93 14.00
CA LYS A 84 14.78 -29.19 15.25
C LYS A 84 15.87 -29.71 16.16
N LYS A 85 15.96 -31.03 16.34
CA LYS A 85 16.95 -31.69 17.19
C LYS A 85 18.39 -31.46 16.69
N GLU A 86 18.60 -31.59 15.39
CA GLU A 86 19.91 -31.35 14.78
C GLU A 86 20.37 -29.89 14.92
N ASN A 87 19.41 -28.98 14.97
CA ASN A 87 19.67 -27.53 15.11
C ASN A 87 19.26 -27.00 16.50
N ALA A 88 19.32 -27.82 17.54
CA ALA A 88 18.80 -27.50 18.87
C ALA A 88 19.32 -26.17 19.46
N ARG A 89 20.56 -25.76 19.11
CA ARG A 89 21.14 -24.50 19.55
C ARG A 89 20.41 -23.27 19.00
N LEU A 90 19.85 -23.36 17.80
CA LEU A 90 19.22 -22.23 17.09
C LEU A 90 17.70 -22.27 17.18
N ILE A 91 17.10 -23.46 17.11
CA ILE A 91 15.64 -23.66 17.03
C ILE A 91 15.10 -24.70 18.02
N GLY A 92 15.88 -25.11 19.03
CA GLY A 92 15.48 -26.15 19.98
C GLY A 92 14.25 -25.81 20.82
N ASP A 93 13.99 -24.54 21.02
CA ASP A 93 12.84 -24.02 21.74
C ASP A 93 11.65 -23.60 20.81
N LEU A 94 11.74 -23.92 19.51
CA LEU A 94 10.68 -23.64 18.55
C LEU A 94 9.46 -24.52 18.82
N THR A 95 8.28 -23.92 18.92
CA THR A 95 7.01 -24.67 19.00
C THR A 95 6.59 -25.06 17.59
N LEU A 96 6.57 -26.35 17.29
CA LEU A 96 6.17 -26.89 15.99
C LEU A 96 4.63 -27.12 15.95
N PRO A 97 3.97 -26.80 14.83
CA PRO A 97 2.58 -27.17 14.63
C PRO A 97 2.45 -28.68 14.49
N ASN A 98 1.37 -29.26 15.02
CA ASN A 98 1.11 -30.69 14.92
C ASN A 98 0.39 -31.01 13.59
N PHE A 99 1.10 -31.58 12.64
CA PHE A 99 0.56 -32.01 11.34
C PHE A 99 -0.31 -33.27 11.41
N ASN A 100 -0.43 -33.87 12.58
CA ASN A 100 -1.31 -35.01 12.82
C ASN A 100 -2.48 -34.65 13.77
N ASP A 101 -2.95 -33.41 13.72
CA ASP A 101 -4.06 -32.90 14.52
C ASP A 101 -5.40 -33.15 13.80
N PRO A 102 -6.23 -34.14 14.24
CA PRO A 102 -7.47 -34.44 13.56
C PRO A 102 -8.52 -33.33 13.68
N THR A 103 -8.43 -32.54 14.76
CA THR A 103 -9.40 -31.45 15.00
C THR A 103 -9.20 -30.26 14.02
N LYS A 104 -7.99 -30.09 13.48
CA LYS A 104 -7.64 -29.03 12.57
C LYS A 104 -7.53 -29.47 11.11
N LEU A 105 -6.94 -30.63 10.86
CA LEU A 105 -6.62 -31.13 9.52
C LEU A 105 -7.58 -32.20 9.00
N GLY A 106 -8.57 -32.58 9.83
CA GLY A 106 -9.47 -33.68 9.53
C GLY A 106 -8.83 -35.04 9.79
N GLU A 107 -9.57 -36.12 9.56
CA GLU A 107 -9.13 -37.49 9.80
C GLU A 107 -8.99 -38.27 8.48
N GLY A 108 -8.13 -39.31 8.52
CA GLY A 108 -7.98 -40.27 7.44
C GLY A 108 -7.73 -39.64 6.06
N LYS A 109 -8.58 -39.98 5.10
CA LYS A 109 -8.43 -39.48 3.72
C LYS A 109 -8.48 -37.95 3.60
N THR A 110 -9.20 -37.27 4.46
CA THR A 110 -9.29 -35.78 4.44
C THR A 110 -7.95 -35.19 4.83
N MET A 111 -7.31 -35.65 5.90
CA MET A 111 -5.97 -35.21 6.30
C MET A 111 -4.93 -35.45 5.20
N VAL A 112 -4.95 -36.69 4.64
CA VAL A 112 -4.03 -37.05 3.55
C VAL A 112 -4.19 -36.11 2.34
N LYS A 113 -5.43 -35.83 1.95
CA LYS A 113 -5.73 -34.91 0.84
C LYS A 113 -5.22 -33.49 1.15
N THR A 114 -5.61 -32.92 2.29
CA THR A 114 -5.26 -31.57 2.71
C THR A 114 -3.74 -31.36 2.78
N LEU A 115 -3.00 -32.29 3.38
CA LEU A 115 -1.54 -32.20 3.48
C LEU A 115 -0.85 -32.44 2.14
N SER A 116 -1.38 -33.34 1.29
CA SER A 116 -0.84 -33.55 -0.06
C SER A 116 -1.05 -32.34 -0.95
N GLU A 117 -2.18 -31.65 -0.86
CA GLU A 117 -2.45 -30.40 -1.57
C GLU A 117 -1.52 -29.26 -1.07
N LEU A 118 -1.35 -29.13 0.26
CA LEU A 118 -0.43 -28.14 0.83
C LEU A 118 1.01 -28.36 0.35
N ILE A 119 1.53 -29.57 0.35
CA ILE A 119 2.86 -29.89 -0.19
C ILE A 119 2.92 -29.57 -1.68
N GLY A 120 1.87 -29.94 -2.44
CA GLY A 120 1.79 -29.75 -3.89
C GLY A 120 1.96 -28.32 -4.35
N VAL A 121 1.44 -27.37 -3.58
CA VAL A 121 1.62 -25.93 -3.88
C VAL A 121 3.08 -25.53 -3.86
N PHE A 122 3.85 -25.98 -2.87
CA PHE A 122 5.28 -25.66 -2.77
C PHE A 122 6.17 -26.39 -3.78
N GLU A 123 5.60 -27.24 -4.63
CA GLU A 123 6.30 -27.85 -5.78
C GLU A 123 6.28 -26.94 -7.02
N GLU A 124 5.44 -25.91 -7.06
CA GLU A 124 5.35 -25.02 -8.21
C GLU A 124 6.68 -24.30 -8.51
N ASP A 125 6.98 -24.15 -9.79
CA ASP A 125 8.20 -23.48 -10.26
C ASP A 125 8.32 -22.03 -9.75
N ALA A 126 7.21 -21.35 -9.51
CA ALA A 126 7.14 -20.01 -8.93
C ALA A 126 7.66 -19.96 -7.48
N LEU A 127 7.71 -21.10 -6.77
CA LEU A 127 8.21 -21.24 -5.41
C LEU A 127 9.58 -21.95 -5.34
N ASP A 128 10.31 -22.02 -6.45
CA ASP A 128 11.67 -22.54 -6.47
C ASP A 128 12.69 -21.45 -6.11
N PHE A 129 12.97 -21.33 -4.82
CA PHE A 129 13.93 -20.36 -4.29
C PHE A 129 15.40 -20.65 -4.69
N SER A 130 15.69 -21.84 -5.23
CA SER A 130 17.03 -22.16 -5.74
C SER A 130 17.35 -21.41 -7.04
N LYS A 131 16.33 -20.99 -7.79
CA LYS A 131 16.46 -20.22 -9.03
C LYS A 131 16.59 -18.71 -8.80
N ASN A 132 16.41 -18.24 -7.57
CA ASN A 132 16.56 -16.82 -7.24
C ASN A 132 18.03 -16.40 -7.34
N ARG A 133 18.38 -15.65 -8.41
CA ARG A 133 19.75 -15.17 -8.69
C ARG A 133 20.08 -13.84 -8.04
N ALA A 134 19.08 -13.10 -7.56
CA ALA A 134 19.29 -11.87 -6.81
C ALA A 134 19.78 -12.22 -5.39
N ALA A 135 21.09 -12.44 -5.24
CA ALA A 135 21.72 -12.96 -4.02
C ALA A 135 21.50 -12.11 -2.74
N ASP A 136 21.05 -10.86 -2.90
CA ASP A 136 20.83 -9.90 -1.80
C ASP A 136 19.35 -9.49 -1.63
N ASP A 137 18.43 -10.10 -2.38
CA ASP A 137 17.01 -9.81 -2.23
C ASP A 137 16.38 -10.82 -1.26
N ASP A 138 15.81 -10.30 -0.19
CA ASP A 138 15.08 -11.09 0.81
C ASP A 138 13.68 -11.46 0.32
N LEU A 139 13.64 -12.13 -0.86
CA LEU A 139 12.40 -12.52 -1.50
C LEU A 139 11.52 -13.37 -0.60
N LEU A 140 12.14 -14.18 0.25
CA LEU A 140 11.42 -15.04 1.18
C LEU A 140 10.89 -14.28 2.39
N GLY A 141 11.68 -13.37 2.94
CA GLY A 141 11.21 -12.52 4.01
C GLY A 141 10.04 -11.66 3.57
N ASP A 142 10.12 -11.10 2.35
CA ASP A 142 9.01 -10.39 1.73
C ASP A 142 7.78 -11.30 1.52
N ALA A 143 7.97 -12.55 1.13
CA ALA A 143 6.92 -13.55 1.00
C ALA A 143 6.27 -13.90 2.34
N TYR A 144 7.09 -14.06 3.40
CA TYR A 144 6.63 -14.28 4.75
C TYR A 144 5.80 -13.08 5.25
N GLU A 145 6.28 -11.86 5.08
CA GLU A 145 5.54 -10.65 5.45
C GLU A 145 4.23 -10.50 4.68
N TYR A 146 4.23 -10.82 3.39
CA TYR A 146 3.02 -10.83 2.57
C TYR A 146 1.97 -11.80 3.14
N LEU A 147 2.36 -13.03 3.47
CA LEU A 147 1.47 -14.01 4.11
C LEU A 147 0.97 -13.51 5.46
N MET A 148 1.85 -12.97 6.31
CA MET A 148 1.49 -12.46 7.62
C MET A 148 0.49 -11.29 7.53
N LYS A 149 0.65 -10.37 6.59
CA LYS A 149 -0.29 -9.27 6.31
C LYS A 149 -1.67 -9.83 5.99
N ASN A 150 -1.73 -10.79 5.07
CA ASN A 150 -3.01 -11.35 4.61
C ASN A 150 -3.69 -12.20 5.71
N PHE A 151 -2.94 -12.99 6.48
CA PHE A 151 -3.48 -13.72 7.64
C PHE A 151 -4.00 -12.78 8.72
N ALA A 152 -3.35 -11.66 8.96
CA ALA A 152 -3.84 -10.64 9.89
C ALA A 152 -5.14 -9.98 9.39
N ALA A 153 -5.28 -9.80 8.07
CA ALA A 153 -6.48 -9.25 7.44
C ALA A 153 -7.69 -10.21 7.56
N GLU A 154 -7.47 -11.52 7.34
CA GLU A 154 -8.54 -12.54 7.40
C GLU A 154 -8.96 -12.90 8.83
N SER A 155 -8.03 -12.94 9.78
CA SER A 155 -8.30 -13.44 11.13
C SER A 155 -9.29 -12.59 11.95
N GLY A 156 -9.57 -11.33 11.55
CA GLY A 156 -10.65 -10.47 12.11
C GLY A 156 -10.73 -10.31 13.63
N LYS A 157 -10.13 -11.23 14.38
CA LYS A 157 -10.28 -11.41 15.83
C LYS A 157 -9.12 -10.90 16.69
N SER A 158 -7.96 -10.65 16.11
CA SER A 158 -6.80 -10.20 16.88
C SER A 158 -6.73 -8.68 16.93
N LYS A 159 -6.92 -8.14 18.11
CA LYS A 159 -6.94 -6.71 18.47
C LYS A 159 -5.63 -5.95 18.14
N GLY A 160 -5.17 -5.91 16.89
CA GLY A 160 -3.95 -5.18 16.51
C GLY A 160 -2.64 -5.72 17.09
N GLN A 161 -2.70 -6.83 17.82
CA GLN A 161 -1.59 -7.38 18.62
C GLN A 161 -0.63 -8.24 17.82
N PHE A 162 -0.99 -8.61 16.59
CA PHE A 162 -0.30 -9.69 15.87
C PHE A 162 0.65 -9.20 14.78
N TYR A 163 0.34 -8.07 14.15
CA TYR A 163 1.11 -7.54 13.01
C TYR A 163 1.08 -6.02 12.98
N THR A 164 2.26 -5.41 12.97
CA THR A 164 2.41 -3.97 12.75
C THR A 164 2.46 -3.71 11.25
N PRO A 165 1.63 -2.79 10.70
CA PRO A 165 1.73 -2.44 9.29
C PRO A 165 3.16 -2.09 8.88
N ALA A 166 3.61 -2.63 7.75
CA ALA A 166 4.99 -2.47 7.28
C ALA A 166 5.36 -0.99 7.11
N GLU A 167 4.41 -0.18 6.68
CA GLU A 167 4.54 1.26 6.49
C GLU A 167 4.88 1.98 7.81
N VAL A 168 4.20 1.60 8.90
CA VAL A 168 4.44 2.18 10.23
C VAL A 168 5.79 1.72 10.78
N SER A 169 6.15 0.45 10.57
CA SER A 169 7.45 -0.09 10.96
C SER A 169 8.61 0.63 10.24
N ARG A 170 8.44 0.95 8.95
CA ARG A 170 9.41 1.74 8.17
C ARG A 170 9.56 3.15 8.71
N ILE A 171 8.46 3.84 9.02
CA ILE A 171 8.52 5.17 9.64
C ILE A 171 9.34 5.12 10.93
N ILE A 172 9.05 4.16 11.83
CA ILE A 172 9.76 4.00 13.09
C ILE A 172 11.27 3.82 12.86
N ALA A 173 11.64 2.92 11.94
CA ALA A 173 13.04 2.66 11.62
C ALA A 173 13.77 3.92 11.11
N MET A 174 13.12 4.70 10.22
CA MET A 174 13.70 5.91 9.62
C MET A 174 13.76 7.10 10.59
N VAL A 175 12.78 7.27 11.49
CA VAL A 175 12.77 8.39 12.46
C VAL A 175 13.69 8.17 13.66
N LEU A 176 14.11 6.92 13.87
CA LEU A 176 15.11 6.57 14.88
C LEU A 176 16.55 6.74 14.39
N ASP A 177 16.76 7.18 13.13
CA ASP A 177 18.08 7.42 12.52
C ASP A 177 19.03 6.23 12.67
N LEU A 178 18.54 5.03 12.35
CA LEU A 178 19.31 3.78 12.51
C LEU A 178 20.49 3.68 11.52
N GLY A 179 20.49 4.47 10.44
CA GLY A 179 21.59 4.59 9.50
C GLY A 179 22.91 5.12 10.09
N GLU A 180 22.87 5.80 11.25
CA GLU A 180 24.02 6.35 11.95
C GLU A 180 24.75 5.34 12.85
N PHE A 181 24.30 4.07 12.91
CA PHE A 181 24.93 3.05 13.74
C PHE A 181 26.25 2.57 13.16
N GLU A 182 27.35 3.06 13.72
CA GLU A 182 28.71 2.67 13.33
C GLU A 182 29.28 1.50 14.14
N ARG A 183 28.70 1.17 15.30
CA ARG A 183 29.29 0.22 16.27
C ARG A 183 28.69 -1.18 16.16
N ALA A 184 29.53 -2.21 16.17
CA ALA A 184 29.12 -3.61 16.20
C ALA A 184 28.43 -4.04 17.52
N SER A 185 28.44 -3.18 18.57
CA SER A 185 27.86 -3.44 19.88
C SER A 185 26.46 -2.87 20.06
N ASN A 186 25.89 -2.28 19.02
CA ASN A 186 24.57 -1.67 19.14
C ASN A 186 23.50 -2.75 19.30
N SER A 187 22.51 -2.44 20.12
CA SER A 187 21.42 -3.36 20.49
C SER A 187 20.06 -2.75 20.24
N ILE A 188 19.14 -3.60 19.79
CA ILE A 188 17.72 -3.24 19.59
C ILE A 188 16.82 -4.17 20.39
N TYR A 189 15.78 -3.64 20.99
CA TYR A 189 14.84 -4.37 21.83
C TYR A 189 13.39 -4.05 21.50
N ASP A 190 12.58 -5.10 21.42
CA ASP A 190 11.12 -5.01 21.34
C ASP A 190 10.49 -5.85 22.46
N PRO A 191 9.84 -5.23 23.46
CA PRO A 191 9.20 -5.93 24.58
C PRO A 191 7.92 -6.67 24.22
N THR A 192 7.38 -6.46 23.01
CA THR A 192 6.12 -7.02 22.51
C THR A 192 6.24 -7.37 21.04
N CYS A 193 7.28 -8.16 20.71
CA CYS A 193 7.78 -8.24 19.35
C CYS A 193 6.83 -8.89 18.32
N GLY A 194 5.76 -9.53 18.77
CA GLY A 194 4.80 -10.19 17.88
C GLY A 194 5.51 -11.16 16.92
N SER A 195 5.32 -11.00 15.63
CA SER A 195 5.99 -11.77 14.58
C SER A 195 7.44 -11.33 14.30
N GLY A 196 7.98 -10.34 15.02
CA GLY A 196 9.33 -9.80 14.80
C GLY A 196 9.47 -8.81 13.64
N SER A 197 8.39 -8.47 12.93
CA SER A 197 8.43 -7.62 11.74
C SER A 197 9.00 -6.23 12.01
N LEU A 198 8.69 -5.62 13.17
CA LEU A 198 9.22 -4.30 13.53
C LEU A 198 10.74 -4.34 13.76
N LEU A 199 11.26 -5.38 14.42
CA LEU A 199 12.70 -5.61 14.61
C LEU A 199 13.43 -5.79 13.27
N LEU A 200 12.81 -6.55 12.34
CA LEU A 200 13.38 -6.79 11.00
C LEU A 200 13.44 -5.52 10.17
N ARG A 201 12.40 -4.72 10.19
CA ARG A 201 12.39 -3.43 9.48
C ARG A 201 13.42 -2.47 10.05
N ALA A 202 13.55 -2.40 11.36
CA ALA A 202 14.60 -1.62 12.01
C ALA A 202 16.00 -2.09 11.57
N LEU A 203 16.23 -3.39 11.48
CA LEU A 203 17.48 -3.94 10.99
C LEU A 203 17.75 -3.59 9.52
N GLY A 204 16.72 -3.61 8.67
CA GLY A 204 16.84 -3.27 7.25
C GLY A 204 17.27 -1.84 6.97
N GLU A 205 17.09 -0.93 7.92
CA GLU A 205 17.53 0.47 7.84
C GLU A 205 18.93 0.70 8.43
N THR A 206 19.58 -0.34 8.96
CA THR A 206 20.94 -0.23 9.51
C THR A 206 22.00 -0.61 8.47
N PRO A 207 23.13 0.11 8.38
CA PRO A 207 24.19 -0.21 7.43
C PRO A 207 24.95 -1.50 7.76
N ARG A 208 24.78 -2.04 8.98
CA ARG A 208 25.46 -3.26 9.45
C ARG A 208 24.46 -4.28 9.99
N GLN A 209 24.59 -5.52 9.53
CA GLN A 209 23.80 -6.67 9.98
C GLN A 209 24.16 -7.22 11.37
N ASN A 210 25.08 -6.59 12.10
CA ASN A 210 25.64 -7.10 13.37
C ASN A 210 25.00 -6.49 14.63
N LEU A 211 23.73 -6.10 14.57
CA LEU A 211 23.00 -5.65 15.75
C LEU A 211 22.68 -6.82 16.69
N SER A 212 22.75 -6.56 17.99
CA SER A 212 22.22 -7.48 18.99
C SER A 212 20.71 -7.32 19.09
N ILE A 213 19.96 -8.27 18.57
CA ILE A 213 18.49 -8.24 18.52
C ILE A 213 17.93 -8.97 19.73
N ARG A 214 17.02 -8.30 20.44
CA ARG A 214 16.27 -8.85 21.57
C ARG A 214 14.78 -8.62 21.35
N GLY A 215 13.98 -9.65 21.50
CA GLY A 215 12.53 -9.59 21.43
C GLY A 215 11.89 -10.40 22.57
N GLN A 216 10.79 -9.90 23.11
CA GLN A 216 9.99 -10.67 24.06
C GLN A 216 8.54 -10.72 23.58
N GLU A 217 7.93 -11.91 23.65
CA GLU A 217 6.54 -12.11 23.26
C GLU A 217 5.85 -13.04 24.28
N LYS A 218 4.63 -12.71 24.64
CA LYS A 218 3.87 -13.46 25.64
C LYS A 218 3.35 -14.80 25.11
N ASP A 219 2.90 -14.82 23.86
CA ASP A 219 2.37 -16.01 23.21
C ASP A 219 3.49 -16.86 22.61
N ALA A 220 3.60 -18.11 23.02
CA ALA A 220 4.69 -19.00 22.60
C ALA A 220 4.66 -19.31 21.09
N THR A 221 3.47 -19.42 20.50
CA THR A 221 3.32 -19.69 19.07
C THR A 221 3.78 -18.48 18.27
N THR A 222 3.37 -17.29 18.67
CA THR A 222 3.79 -16.02 18.04
C THR A 222 5.29 -15.78 18.20
N ALA A 223 5.88 -16.08 19.35
CA ALA A 223 7.33 -16.02 19.55
C ALA A 223 8.07 -16.99 18.64
N SER A 224 7.53 -18.19 18.40
CA SER A 224 8.09 -19.15 17.44
C SER A 224 8.02 -18.63 16.01
N LEU A 225 6.94 -17.96 15.62
CA LEU A 225 6.86 -17.28 14.33
C LEU A 225 7.91 -16.16 14.18
N ALA A 226 8.14 -15.37 15.25
CA ALA A 226 9.21 -14.36 15.23
C ALA A 226 10.60 -14.98 15.04
N LYS A 227 10.89 -16.10 15.70
CA LYS A 227 12.13 -16.86 15.51
C LYS A 227 12.30 -17.35 14.08
N LEU A 228 11.24 -17.97 13.52
CA LEU A 228 11.24 -18.38 12.11
C LEU A 228 11.48 -17.20 11.18
N ASN A 229 10.81 -16.08 11.42
CA ASN A 229 10.98 -14.87 10.63
C ASN A 229 12.43 -14.37 10.64
N MET A 230 13.08 -14.32 11.82
CA MET A 230 14.50 -13.97 11.92
C MET A 230 15.39 -14.93 11.13
N LEU A 231 15.15 -16.23 11.24
CA LEU A 231 15.91 -17.26 10.53
C LEU A 231 15.79 -17.17 9.02
N LEU A 232 14.56 -16.93 8.53
CA LEU A 232 14.27 -16.74 7.10
C LEU A 232 15.03 -15.54 6.52
N HIS A 233 15.23 -14.47 7.32
CA HIS A 233 16.03 -13.31 6.97
C HIS A 233 17.54 -13.50 7.24
N GLY A 234 17.97 -14.72 7.56
CA GLY A 234 19.38 -15.04 7.81
C GLY A 234 19.94 -14.51 9.14
N ILE A 235 19.08 -14.03 10.05
CA ILE A 235 19.48 -13.46 11.34
C ILE A 235 19.53 -14.56 12.40
N LEU A 236 20.71 -15.06 12.66
CA LEU A 236 20.93 -16.18 13.58
C LEU A 236 21.24 -15.77 15.04
N ASN A 237 21.50 -14.48 15.28
CA ASN A 237 21.88 -13.93 16.58
C ASN A 237 20.73 -13.23 17.32
N ALA A 238 19.53 -13.24 16.75
CA ALA A 238 18.34 -12.72 17.42
C ALA A 238 17.98 -13.64 18.61
N LYS A 239 17.70 -13.01 19.75
CA LYS A 239 17.22 -13.70 20.94
C LYS A 239 15.76 -13.30 21.19
N ILE A 240 14.85 -14.21 20.92
CA ILE A 240 13.42 -14.04 21.18
C ILE A 240 13.00 -14.91 22.35
N GLU A 241 12.50 -14.30 23.41
CA GLU A 241 12.12 -14.97 24.65
C GLU A 241 10.59 -14.99 24.82
N VAL A 242 10.07 -16.09 25.37
CA VAL A 242 8.65 -16.21 25.71
C VAL A 242 8.41 -15.74 27.13
N GLY A 243 7.46 -14.82 27.33
CA GLY A 243 7.06 -14.37 28.66
C GLY A 243 6.31 -13.04 28.66
N ASP A 244 5.59 -12.78 29.72
CA ASP A 244 4.89 -11.52 29.96
C ASP A 244 5.89 -10.43 30.37
N THR A 245 6.14 -9.48 29.49
CA THR A 245 7.15 -8.42 29.71
C THR A 245 6.92 -7.59 30.96
N LEU A 246 5.66 -7.34 31.32
CA LEU A 246 5.35 -6.54 32.48
C LEU A 246 5.50 -7.32 33.78
N ASN A 247 5.14 -8.62 33.80
CA ASN A 247 5.15 -9.46 34.97
C ASN A 247 6.40 -10.35 35.08
N ASP A 248 7.00 -10.75 33.94
CA ASP A 248 8.18 -11.61 33.88
C ASP A 248 9.13 -11.16 32.76
N PRO A 249 9.76 -9.99 32.87
CA PRO A 249 10.76 -9.57 31.90
C PRO A 249 11.92 -10.54 31.81
N LYS A 250 12.25 -11.01 30.62
CA LYS A 250 13.29 -12.03 30.39
C LYS A 250 14.71 -11.44 30.27
N PHE A 251 14.80 -10.21 29.75
CA PHE A 251 16.08 -9.51 29.60
C PHE A 251 16.39 -8.71 30.88
N LYS A 252 16.98 -9.40 31.84
CA LYS A 252 17.23 -8.87 33.20
C LYS A 252 18.40 -9.58 33.87
N SER A 253 18.98 -8.90 34.83
CA SER A 253 19.75 -9.50 35.92
C SER A 253 18.86 -9.63 37.17
N SER A 254 19.44 -9.95 38.33
CA SER A 254 18.69 -10.13 39.59
C SER A 254 17.89 -8.90 40.02
N SER A 255 18.37 -7.68 39.73
CA SER A 255 17.76 -6.41 40.18
C SER A 255 17.62 -5.33 39.10
N HIS A 256 18.11 -5.58 37.90
CA HIS A 256 18.13 -4.57 36.83
C HIS A 256 17.65 -5.17 35.52
N LEU A 257 16.93 -4.36 34.72
CA LEU A 257 16.69 -4.69 33.33
C LEU A 257 17.98 -4.56 32.50
N GLU A 258 18.14 -5.40 31.47
CA GLU A 258 19.13 -5.18 30.41
C GLU A 258 18.79 -3.88 29.68
N THR A 259 19.80 -3.09 29.31
CA THR A 259 19.60 -1.80 28.64
C THR A 259 20.10 -1.84 27.20
N PHE A 260 19.39 -1.12 26.33
CA PHE A 260 19.54 -1.16 24.89
C PHE A 260 19.76 0.23 24.30
N ASP A 261 20.42 0.29 23.14
CA ASP A 261 20.58 1.53 22.38
C ASP A 261 19.26 1.97 21.76
N ILE A 262 18.49 1.01 21.24
CA ILE A 262 17.21 1.24 20.59
C ILE A 262 16.11 0.41 21.22
N GLY A 263 14.97 1.06 21.48
CA GLY A 263 13.69 0.40 21.78
C GLY A 263 12.69 0.64 20.67
N VAL A 264 11.96 -0.39 20.26
CA VAL A 264 10.82 -0.29 19.37
C VAL A 264 9.67 -1.07 19.96
N ALA A 265 8.43 -0.60 19.84
CA ALA A 265 7.28 -1.37 20.31
C ALA A 265 5.97 -0.98 19.64
N ASN A 266 5.14 -1.98 19.41
CA ASN A 266 3.71 -1.85 19.20
C ASN A 266 2.97 -2.71 20.24
N PRO A 267 2.83 -2.22 21.50
CA PRO A 267 2.21 -2.99 22.57
C PRO A 267 0.70 -3.13 22.36
N PRO A 268 0.06 -4.12 23.02
CA PRO A 268 -1.38 -4.27 22.99
C PRO A 268 -2.08 -3.01 23.55
N PHE A 269 -2.97 -2.41 22.75
CA PHE A 269 -3.66 -1.17 23.12
C PHE A 269 -4.65 -1.37 24.26
N SER A 270 -4.59 -0.50 25.25
CA SER A 270 -5.52 -0.42 26.37
C SER A 270 -5.70 -1.74 27.13
N MET A 271 -4.59 -2.45 27.35
CA MET A 271 -4.55 -3.72 28.06
C MET A 271 -5.06 -3.53 29.49
N LYS A 272 -6.08 -4.34 29.85
CA LYS A 272 -6.65 -4.37 31.22
C LYS A 272 -5.94 -5.45 32.05
N ASN A 273 -5.99 -5.29 33.38
CA ASN A 273 -5.43 -6.25 34.34
C ASN A 273 -3.97 -6.62 34.04
N TRP A 274 -3.18 -5.65 33.59
CA TRP A 274 -1.79 -5.82 33.18
C TRP A 274 -0.83 -6.04 34.36
N LEU A 275 -1.21 -5.60 35.56
CA LEU A 275 -0.33 -5.54 36.74
C LEU A 275 -0.01 -6.92 37.33
N GLY A 276 -0.87 -7.92 37.18
CA GLY A 276 -0.65 -9.27 37.72
C GLY A 276 -0.22 -9.30 39.17
N ASP A 277 0.57 -10.32 39.55
CA ASP A 277 1.10 -10.51 40.91
C ASP A 277 2.31 -9.59 41.22
N ALA A 278 2.89 -8.91 40.25
CA ALA A 278 4.05 -8.03 40.46
C ALA A 278 3.77 -6.84 41.40
N GLY A 279 2.51 -6.48 41.54
CA GLY A 279 2.07 -5.45 42.49
C GLY A 279 2.61 -4.06 42.18
N ALA A 280 2.36 -3.12 43.09
CA ALA A 280 2.85 -1.73 42.99
C ALA A 280 4.38 -1.59 43.22
N ASN A 281 5.03 -2.60 43.83
CA ASN A 281 6.45 -2.60 44.13
C ASN A 281 7.24 -3.27 42.97
N ASP A 282 7.61 -2.50 41.98
CA ASP A 282 8.40 -2.97 40.86
C ASP A 282 9.90 -2.99 41.20
N ILE A 283 10.49 -4.19 41.32
CA ILE A 283 11.91 -4.39 41.67
C ILE A 283 12.88 -3.83 40.62
N TYR A 284 12.38 -3.56 39.40
CA TYR A 284 13.17 -2.99 38.30
C TYR A 284 13.08 -1.45 38.23
N ASN A 285 12.34 -0.82 39.11
CA ASN A 285 12.13 0.63 39.18
C ASN A 285 11.60 1.23 37.85
N ARG A 286 10.65 0.52 37.18
CA ARG A 286 9.98 1.04 35.97
C ARG A 286 8.99 2.13 36.33
N TRP A 287 8.35 2.00 37.50
CA TRP A 287 7.42 2.98 38.09
C TRP A 287 7.58 3.01 39.61
N SER A 288 7.29 4.16 40.18
CA SER A 288 7.06 4.31 41.63
C SER A 288 5.55 4.19 41.92
N PRO A 289 5.12 4.10 43.20
CA PRO A 289 3.71 4.11 43.54
C PRO A 289 2.93 5.30 42.94
N ASP A 290 3.56 6.49 42.87
CA ASP A 290 2.96 7.70 42.30
C ASP A 290 2.88 7.67 40.78
N LEU A 291 3.74 6.91 40.11
CA LEU A 291 3.82 6.76 38.68
C LEU A 291 3.25 5.42 38.20
N LEU A 292 2.51 4.69 39.04
CA LEU A 292 1.90 3.42 38.69
C LEU A 292 0.77 3.66 37.67
N PRO A 293 0.85 3.08 36.44
CA PRO A 293 -0.22 3.23 35.45
C PRO A 293 -1.55 2.65 35.93
N PRO A 294 -2.69 3.14 35.42
CA PRO A 294 -4.00 2.60 35.80
C PRO A 294 -4.13 1.13 35.45
N GLU A 295 -4.71 0.32 36.33
CA GLU A 295 -4.93 -1.12 36.11
C GLU A 295 -5.78 -1.42 34.87
N LYS A 296 -6.72 -0.52 34.56
CA LYS A 296 -7.61 -0.63 33.40
C LYS A 296 -6.91 -0.29 32.08
N ASN A 297 -5.64 0.18 32.11
CA ASN A 297 -4.96 0.70 30.93
C ASN A 297 -3.44 0.63 31.07
N GLY A 298 -2.85 -0.39 30.47
CA GLY A 298 -1.41 -0.66 30.52
C GLY A 298 -0.54 0.11 29.53
N ASP A 299 -1.09 1.03 28.75
CA ASP A 299 -0.36 1.72 27.68
C ASP A 299 0.95 2.37 28.21
N TYR A 300 0.86 3.10 29.31
CA TYR A 300 2.04 3.72 29.92
C TYR A 300 2.98 2.73 30.62
N ALA A 301 2.51 1.53 31.02
CA ALA A 301 3.39 0.53 31.60
C ALA A 301 4.43 0.03 30.59
N PHE A 302 4.03 -0.18 29.34
CA PHE A 302 4.95 -0.53 28.27
C PHE A 302 5.91 0.62 27.93
N LEU A 303 5.43 1.87 27.87
CA LEU A 303 6.30 3.02 27.62
C LEU A 303 7.33 3.22 28.72
N LEU A 304 6.95 3.12 29.99
CA LEU A 304 7.86 3.21 31.13
C LEU A 304 8.86 2.03 31.15
N HIS A 305 8.42 0.83 30.81
CA HIS A 305 9.32 -0.31 30.63
C HIS A 305 10.37 -0.04 29.56
N LEU A 306 9.97 0.46 28.40
CA LEU A 306 10.90 0.85 27.33
C LEU A 306 11.88 1.93 27.81
N ILE A 307 11.41 3.01 28.42
CA ILE A 307 12.25 4.10 28.93
C ILE A 307 13.29 3.53 29.91
N ARG A 308 12.90 2.60 30.78
CA ARG A 308 13.78 1.97 31.75
C ARG A 308 14.81 1.04 31.11
N SER A 309 14.44 0.40 29.97
CA SER A 309 15.30 -0.48 29.18
C SER A 309 16.21 0.27 28.18
N LEU A 310 16.21 1.60 28.17
CA LEU A 310 17.16 2.38 27.37
C LEU A 310 18.42 2.68 28.15
N LYS A 311 19.59 2.62 27.47
CA LYS A 311 20.86 3.03 28.04
C LYS A 311 20.83 4.47 28.55
N ASP A 312 21.55 4.70 29.64
CA ASP A 312 21.73 6.03 30.28
C ASP A 312 23.22 6.46 30.27
N ASP A 313 24.11 5.70 29.63
CA ASP A 313 25.54 5.96 29.61
C ASP A 313 25.85 7.27 28.86
N PRO A 314 26.60 8.23 29.43
CA PRO A 314 26.91 9.50 28.79
C PRO A 314 27.53 9.32 27.38
N GLY A 315 26.95 9.94 26.38
CA GLY A 315 27.34 9.82 24.98
C GLY A 315 26.90 8.53 24.27
N HIS A 316 26.14 7.68 24.97
CA HIS A 316 25.58 6.42 24.47
C HIS A 316 24.14 6.21 24.92
N GLU A 317 23.48 7.29 25.23
CA GLU A 317 22.08 7.26 25.69
C GLU A 317 21.19 6.67 24.60
N GLY A 318 20.23 5.85 25.06
CA GLY A 318 19.30 5.15 24.19
C GLY A 318 18.11 6.00 23.76
N ARG A 319 17.44 5.54 22.72
CA ARG A 319 16.20 6.13 22.20
C ARG A 319 15.18 5.06 21.81
N CYS A 320 13.90 5.41 21.81
CA CYS A 320 12.86 4.48 21.36
C CYS A 320 11.71 5.16 20.61
N ALA A 321 10.97 4.35 19.87
CA ALA A 321 9.68 4.71 19.30
C ALA A 321 8.63 3.69 19.71
N CYS A 322 7.55 4.17 20.30
CA CYS A 322 6.45 3.35 20.78
C CYS A 322 5.14 3.78 20.12
N ILE A 323 4.39 2.83 19.57
CA ILE A 323 3.07 3.06 19.02
C ILE A 323 2.06 2.95 20.15
N LEU A 324 1.28 4.00 20.38
CA LEU A 324 0.26 4.04 21.40
C LEU A 324 -1.03 4.69 20.87
N PRO A 325 -2.21 4.34 21.42
CA PRO A 325 -3.46 5.00 21.02
C PRO A 325 -3.44 6.48 21.37
N HIS A 326 -4.05 7.32 20.54
CA HIS A 326 -4.10 8.78 20.74
C HIS A 326 -4.53 9.18 22.15
N GLY A 327 -5.38 8.39 22.81
CA GLY A 327 -5.87 8.64 24.14
C GLY A 327 -4.78 8.91 25.19
N VAL A 328 -3.60 8.29 25.06
CA VAL A 328 -2.48 8.51 26.01
C VAL A 328 -2.00 9.96 26.02
N LEU A 329 -2.21 10.70 24.94
CA LEU A 329 -1.78 12.09 24.81
C LEU A 329 -2.58 13.04 25.69
N PHE A 330 -3.82 12.69 26.07
CA PHE A 330 -4.72 13.61 26.74
C PHE A 330 -5.57 13.00 27.87
N ARG A 331 -5.65 11.66 27.99
CA ARG A 331 -6.42 11.05 29.09
C ARG A 331 -5.91 11.51 30.46
N GLY A 332 -6.85 11.69 31.37
CA GLY A 332 -6.59 12.13 32.74
C GLY A 332 -6.42 13.63 32.91
N SER A 333 -6.59 14.10 34.16
CA SER A 333 -6.47 15.48 34.55
C SER A 333 -5.52 15.62 35.74
N LEU A 334 -4.57 16.54 35.65
CA LEU A 334 -3.65 16.86 36.77
C LEU A 334 -4.39 17.40 37.96
N GLY A 335 -5.44 18.21 37.77
CA GLY A 335 -6.25 18.77 38.84
C GLY A 335 -6.97 17.72 39.70
N LYS A 336 -7.18 16.51 39.12
CA LYS A 336 -7.73 15.34 39.83
C LYS A 336 -6.66 14.32 40.21
N ASN A 337 -5.39 14.63 39.99
CA ASN A 337 -4.26 13.71 40.21
C ASN A 337 -4.41 12.36 39.52
N GLU A 338 -5.00 12.31 38.29
CA GLU A 338 -5.20 11.08 37.55
C GLU A 338 -3.89 10.54 36.98
N ARG A 339 -3.62 9.28 37.21
CA ARG A 339 -2.31 8.62 37.00
C ARG A 339 -1.69 8.85 35.63
N GLU A 340 -2.45 8.74 34.55
CA GLU A 340 -1.90 8.95 33.18
C GLU A 340 -1.42 10.38 32.97
N ALA A 341 -2.12 11.38 33.51
CA ALA A 341 -1.69 12.78 33.44
C ALA A 341 -0.41 13.02 34.24
N VAL A 342 -0.29 12.39 35.44
CA VAL A 342 0.92 12.51 36.29
C VAL A 342 2.12 11.89 35.61
N ILE A 343 1.97 10.69 35.04
CA ILE A 343 3.05 10.00 34.29
C ILE A 343 3.48 10.84 33.08
N ARG A 344 2.51 11.35 32.31
CA ARG A 344 2.79 12.20 31.16
C ARG A 344 3.58 13.45 31.54
N LYS A 345 3.15 14.15 32.60
CA LYS A 345 3.89 15.28 33.15
C LYS A 345 5.33 14.89 33.51
N PHE A 346 5.53 13.79 34.24
CA PHE A 346 6.86 13.29 34.62
C PHE A 346 7.78 13.07 33.43
N ILE A 347 7.29 12.45 32.37
CA ILE A 347 8.08 12.18 31.15
C ILE A 347 8.43 13.49 30.44
N ILE A 348 7.51 14.45 30.39
CA ILE A 348 7.70 15.77 29.78
C ILE A 348 8.72 16.60 30.56
N GLU A 349 8.61 16.67 31.89
CA GLU A 349 9.54 17.44 32.74
C GLU A 349 10.97 16.91 32.68
N LYS A 350 11.16 15.64 32.34
CA LYS A 350 12.48 15.06 32.07
C LYS A 350 12.95 15.32 30.63
N HIS A 351 12.17 16.04 29.82
CA HIS A 351 12.44 16.33 28.42
C HIS A 351 12.71 15.09 27.55
N LEU A 352 12.13 13.94 27.92
CA LEU A 352 12.38 12.67 27.23
C LEU A 352 11.68 12.58 25.87
N ILE A 353 10.51 13.22 25.70
CA ILE A 353 9.75 13.17 24.45
C ILE A 353 10.43 14.09 23.41
N LYS A 354 10.98 13.49 22.35
CA LYS A 354 11.56 14.22 21.21
C LYS A 354 10.49 14.69 20.25
N GLY A 355 9.46 13.87 20.04
CA GLY A 355 8.32 14.25 19.23
C GLY A 355 7.23 13.20 19.17
N ILE A 356 6.14 13.58 18.52
CA ILE A 356 4.91 12.79 18.39
C ILE A 356 4.44 12.87 16.94
N ILE A 357 4.17 11.72 16.34
CA ILE A 357 3.62 11.59 14.98
C ILE A 357 2.23 11.00 15.11
N GLY A 358 1.19 11.78 14.77
CA GLY A 358 -0.19 11.32 14.68
C GLY A 358 -0.41 10.57 13.38
N LEU A 359 -0.91 9.35 13.46
CA LEU A 359 -1.16 8.48 12.32
C LEU A 359 -2.64 8.52 11.90
N PRO A 360 -2.97 8.20 10.65
CA PRO A 360 -4.34 8.04 10.19
C PRO A 360 -5.12 7.02 11.04
N PRO A 361 -6.43 7.20 11.20
CA PRO A 361 -7.28 6.17 11.83
C PRO A 361 -7.31 4.91 10.96
N ASN A 362 -7.74 3.80 11.55
CA ASN A 362 -8.02 2.55 10.85
C ASN A 362 -6.83 1.94 10.10
N LEU A 363 -5.57 2.21 10.52
CA LEU A 363 -4.37 1.57 9.97
C LEU A 363 -4.15 0.15 10.53
N PHE A 364 -4.40 -0.05 11.83
CA PHE A 364 -4.08 -1.29 12.52
C PHE A 364 -5.19 -2.32 12.39
N PHE A 365 -4.82 -3.59 12.22
CA PHE A 365 -5.78 -4.69 12.16
C PHE A 365 -6.50 -4.86 13.51
N GLY A 366 -7.81 -5.17 13.46
CA GLY A 366 -8.63 -5.38 14.65
C GLY A 366 -9.04 -4.11 15.43
N THR A 367 -8.63 -2.91 14.99
CA THR A 367 -9.05 -1.64 15.62
C THR A 367 -9.19 -0.52 14.60
N GLY A 368 -10.15 0.38 14.84
CA GLY A 368 -10.29 1.65 14.09
C GLY A 368 -9.68 2.86 14.81
N ILE A 369 -9.12 2.64 16.01
CA ILE A 369 -8.63 3.73 16.87
C ILE A 369 -7.39 4.37 16.25
N PRO A 370 -7.33 5.71 16.13
CA PRO A 370 -6.12 6.39 15.70
C PRO A 370 -5.00 6.19 16.72
N ALA A 371 -3.80 5.97 16.21
CA ALA A 371 -2.60 5.80 17.01
C ALA A 371 -1.57 6.91 16.75
N SER A 372 -0.61 7.03 17.64
CA SER A 372 0.53 7.92 17.51
C SER A 372 1.83 7.18 17.76
N ILE A 373 2.89 7.58 17.06
CA ILE A 373 4.25 7.18 17.38
C ILE A 373 4.83 8.20 18.36
N ILE A 374 5.16 7.76 19.57
CA ILE A 374 5.84 8.58 20.57
C ILE A 374 7.33 8.26 20.52
N ILE A 375 8.14 9.26 20.21
CA ILE A 375 9.59 9.14 20.11
C ILE A 375 10.23 9.67 21.40
N ILE A 376 10.85 8.77 22.13
CA ILE A 376 11.65 9.05 23.33
C ILE A 376 13.14 9.05 22.92
N ASP A 377 13.86 10.05 23.35
CA ASP A 377 15.30 10.12 23.12
C ASP A 377 15.99 10.70 24.39
N LYS A 378 16.82 9.90 25.03
CA LYS A 378 17.56 10.33 26.22
C LYS A 378 18.74 11.24 25.90
N ARG A 379 19.14 11.30 24.61
CA ARG A 379 20.19 12.19 24.13
C ARG A 379 19.69 13.64 24.04
N GLY A 380 20.54 14.59 24.37
CA GLY A 380 20.24 16.02 24.15
C GLY A 380 19.01 16.53 24.89
N THR A 381 18.65 15.93 26.03
CA THR A 381 17.47 16.35 26.80
C THR A 381 17.60 17.76 27.36
N LYS A 382 18.84 18.21 27.67
CA LYS A 382 19.11 19.54 28.21
C LYS A 382 18.98 20.66 27.17
N GLU A 383 19.28 20.37 25.92
CA GLU A 383 19.27 21.30 24.79
C GLU A 383 17.92 21.33 24.09
N ARG A 384 17.05 20.35 24.38
CA ARG A 384 15.74 20.22 23.72
C ARG A 384 14.79 21.34 24.14
N LYS A 385 14.23 22.05 23.15
CA LYS A 385 13.38 23.23 23.35
C LYS A 385 11.89 22.93 23.46
N GLY A 386 11.47 21.70 23.19
CA GLY A 386 10.06 21.32 23.18
C GLY A 386 9.84 19.97 22.51
N VAL A 387 8.60 19.69 22.19
CA VAL A 387 8.15 18.47 21.48
C VAL A 387 7.80 18.80 20.04
N PHE A 388 8.35 18.02 19.08
CA PHE A 388 8.04 18.20 17.68
C PHE A 388 6.82 17.37 17.30
N PHE A 389 5.76 18.03 16.83
CA PHE A 389 4.51 17.39 16.41
C PHE A 389 4.42 17.26 14.89
N ILE A 390 3.93 16.12 14.43
CA ILE A 390 3.50 15.87 13.04
C ILE A 390 2.08 15.31 13.10
N ASP A 391 1.13 15.94 12.41
CA ASP A 391 -0.23 15.43 12.18
C ASP A 391 -0.35 14.83 10.77
N ALA A 392 -0.15 13.53 10.66
CA ALA A 392 -0.22 12.81 9.39
C ALA A 392 -1.59 12.13 9.17
N LYS A 393 -2.62 12.51 9.91
CA LYS A 393 -3.94 11.85 9.91
C LYS A 393 -4.62 11.77 8.55
N ASP A 394 -4.34 12.72 7.64
CA ASP A 394 -5.00 12.85 6.34
C ASP A 394 -4.21 12.20 5.18
N GLY A 395 -2.97 11.75 5.44
CA GLY A 395 -2.09 11.11 4.45
C GLY A 395 -2.31 9.59 4.38
N PHE A 396 -3.27 9.12 3.60
CA PHE A 396 -3.53 7.68 3.40
C PHE A 396 -4.34 7.40 2.13
N MET A 397 -4.40 6.13 1.76
CA MET A 397 -5.37 5.61 0.79
C MET A 397 -6.23 4.51 1.42
N LYS A 398 -7.38 4.25 0.83
CA LYS A 398 -8.22 3.10 1.21
C LYS A 398 -7.62 1.81 0.65
N ASP A 399 -7.53 0.79 1.50
CA ASP A 399 -7.13 -0.57 1.14
C ASP A 399 -8.18 -1.54 1.72
N GLY A 400 -9.24 -1.77 0.96
CA GLY A 400 -10.43 -2.47 1.44
C GLY A 400 -11.08 -1.76 2.64
N ALA A 401 -11.24 -2.49 3.74
CA ALA A 401 -11.82 -1.96 4.98
C ALA A 401 -10.83 -1.15 5.84
N LYS A 402 -9.56 -1.07 5.44
CA LYS A 402 -8.49 -0.39 6.16
C LYS A 402 -7.96 0.83 5.42
N ASN A 403 -7.22 1.66 6.13
CA ASN A 403 -6.39 2.69 5.55
C ASN A 403 -4.96 2.16 5.41
N ARG A 404 -4.22 2.65 4.42
CA ARG A 404 -2.82 2.34 4.19
C ARG A 404 -2.06 3.63 3.91
N LEU A 405 -0.87 3.78 4.49
CA LEU A 405 0.04 4.87 4.13
C LEU A 405 0.66 4.59 2.76
N ARG A 406 0.69 5.61 1.90
CA ARG A 406 1.35 5.56 0.60
C ARG A 406 2.84 5.88 0.75
N GLU A 407 3.63 5.60 -0.25
CA GLU A 407 5.07 5.90 -0.24
C GLU A 407 5.35 7.40 -0.02
N GLN A 408 4.56 8.28 -0.64
CA GLN A 408 4.68 9.71 -0.43
C GLN A 408 4.36 10.16 1.00
N ASP A 409 3.40 9.52 1.65
CA ASP A 409 3.03 9.83 3.03
C ASP A 409 4.16 9.46 3.99
N ILE A 410 4.76 8.28 3.80
CA ILE A 410 5.93 7.82 4.57
C ILE A 410 7.10 8.78 4.36
N ARG A 411 7.43 9.09 3.10
CA ARG A 411 8.55 9.97 2.76
C ARG A 411 8.36 11.38 3.33
N ARG A 412 7.16 11.94 3.25
CA ARG A 412 6.84 13.24 3.82
C ARG A 412 7.03 13.27 5.33
N ILE A 413 6.51 12.27 6.05
CA ILE A 413 6.69 12.16 7.51
C ILE A 413 8.17 12.13 7.87
N VAL A 414 8.96 11.31 7.19
CA VAL A 414 10.40 11.15 7.46
C VAL A 414 11.20 12.41 7.14
N ASP A 415 10.96 13.03 5.99
CA ASP A 415 11.65 14.26 5.58
C ASP A 415 11.34 15.42 6.52
N VAL A 416 10.06 15.59 6.88
CA VAL A 416 9.62 16.61 7.85
C VAL A 416 10.20 16.34 9.24
N TRP A 417 10.26 15.07 9.65
CA TRP A 417 10.89 14.69 10.91
C TRP A 417 12.38 14.99 10.93
N ARG A 418 13.12 14.59 9.92
CA ARG A 418 14.59 14.78 9.84
C ARG A 418 14.97 16.24 9.73
N LYS A 419 14.28 17.01 8.89
CA LYS A 419 14.56 18.45 8.66
C LYS A 419 13.90 19.38 9.68
N LYS A 420 13.05 18.86 10.58
CA LYS A 420 12.27 19.64 11.56
C LYS A 420 11.48 20.77 10.91
N LEU A 421 10.88 20.51 9.75
CA LEU A 421 10.13 21.52 9.01
C LEU A 421 8.85 21.90 9.74
N THR A 422 8.61 23.21 9.88
CA THR A 422 7.31 23.73 10.31
C THR A 422 6.44 23.95 9.08
N ILE A 423 5.34 23.17 8.99
CA ILE A 423 4.40 23.24 7.89
C ILE A 423 3.00 23.51 8.47
N PRO A 424 2.30 24.57 8.00
CA PRO A 424 0.94 24.87 8.45
C PRO A 424 0.04 23.64 8.36
N HIS A 425 -0.79 23.41 9.36
CA HIS A 425 -1.74 22.29 9.47
C HIS A 425 -1.11 20.89 9.43
N TYR A 426 0.23 20.76 9.50
CA TYR A 426 0.91 19.47 9.38
C TYR A 426 1.98 19.23 10.46
N SER A 427 2.87 20.21 10.72
CA SER A 427 3.98 19.99 11.66
C SER A 427 4.50 21.27 12.29
N ARG A 428 4.89 21.20 13.56
CA ARG A 428 5.60 22.26 14.26
C ARG A 428 6.26 21.80 15.57
N LEU A 429 7.15 22.63 16.08
CA LEU A 429 7.68 22.51 17.44
C LEU A 429 6.76 23.24 18.42
N ALA A 430 6.29 22.54 19.45
CA ALA A 430 5.64 23.15 20.62
C ALA A 430 6.67 23.28 21.74
N THR A 431 6.81 24.48 22.31
CA THR A 431 7.78 24.75 23.38
C THR A 431 7.33 24.14 24.72
N TRP A 432 8.26 23.99 25.66
CA TRP A 432 7.93 23.46 26.99
C TRP A 432 6.93 24.37 27.75
N GLU A 433 7.08 25.69 27.62
CA GLU A 433 6.17 26.67 28.25
C GLU A 433 4.76 26.60 27.67
N GLU A 434 4.65 26.29 26.35
CA GLU A 434 3.35 26.11 25.72
C GLU A 434 2.68 24.82 26.19
N ILE A 435 3.46 23.72 26.31
CA ILE A 435 2.97 22.44 26.82
C ILE A 435 2.54 22.52 28.26
N GLU A 436 3.28 23.25 29.10
CA GLU A 436 2.94 23.50 30.49
C GLU A 436 1.65 24.32 30.61
N ARG A 437 1.51 25.39 29.85
CA ARG A 437 0.26 26.19 29.77
C ARG A 437 -0.95 25.36 29.35
N ASN A 438 -0.74 24.35 28.52
CA ASN A 438 -1.77 23.37 28.14
C ASN A 438 -1.97 22.27 29.20
N GLY A 439 -1.41 22.34 30.38
CA GLY A 439 -1.56 21.37 31.47
C GLY A 439 -0.92 20.03 31.14
N PHE A 440 0.19 20.03 30.42
CA PHE A 440 0.90 18.83 29.93
C PHE A 440 0.03 17.91 29.07
N ASN A 441 -1.00 18.46 28.43
CA ASN A 441 -1.84 17.76 27.46
C ASN A 441 -1.14 17.81 26.11
N LEU A 442 -0.92 16.63 25.50
CA LEU A 442 -0.21 16.48 24.24
C LEU A 442 -1.15 16.22 23.04
N ASN A 443 -2.45 16.49 23.19
CA ASN A 443 -3.40 16.29 22.09
C ASN A 443 -3.01 17.15 20.88
N ILE A 444 -2.75 16.51 19.75
CA ILE A 444 -2.18 17.15 18.55
C ILE A 444 -2.97 18.37 18.08
N PRO A 445 -4.34 18.37 18.04
CA PRO A 445 -5.12 19.54 17.63
C PRO A 445 -4.94 20.80 18.51
N ARG A 446 -4.34 20.69 19.69
CA ARG A 446 -3.99 21.85 20.50
C ARG A 446 -2.77 22.61 19.98
N TYR A 447 -1.96 21.95 19.18
CA TYR A 447 -0.69 22.46 18.66
C TYR A 447 -0.72 22.63 17.14
N ILE A 448 -1.48 21.81 16.43
CA ILE A 448 -1.63 21.87 14.98
C ILE A 448 -3.11 22.06 14.66
N GLU A 449 -3.45 23.21 14.08
CA GLU A 449 -4.81 23.51 13.65
C GLU A 449 -5.26 22.57 12.54
N ALA A 450 -6.52 22.13 12.57
CA ALA A 450 -7.09 21.32 11.51
C ALA A 450 -7.16 22.12 10.19
N LYS A 451 -6.98 21.42 9.08
CA LYS A 451 -7.07 22.02 7.74
C LYS A 451 -8.51 22.44 7.39
N ASP A 452 -9.48 21.75 7.94
CA ASP A 452 -10.92 22.03 7.80
C ASP A 452 -11.39 22.94 8.93
N ALA A 453 -11.02 24.22 8.90
CA ALA A 453 -11.87 25.22 9.52
C ALA A 453 -13.24 25.14 8.84
N GLU A 454 -14.31 25.01 9.63
CA GLU A 454 -15.70 25.08 9.13
C GLU A 454 -15.80 26.16 8.06
N VAL A 455 -16.33 25.80 6.88
CA VAL A 455 -16.54 26.79 5.81
C VAL A 455 -17.46 27.86 6.35
N LYS A 456 -16.89 28.98 6.78
CA LYS A 456 -17.65 30.11 7.31
C LYS A 456 -18.40 30.75 6.16
N HIS A 457 -19.70 30.57 6.11
CA HIS A 457 -20.54 31.28 5.18
C HIS A 457 -20.63 32.76 5.54
N ASN A 458 -20.41 33.63 4.57
CA ASN A 458 -20.58 35.07 4.79
C ASN A 458 -22.07 35.44 4.68
N LEU A 459 -22.70 35.82 5.82
CA LEU A 459 -24.11 36.15 5.89
C LEU A 459 -24.46 37.36 5.00
N ASP A 460 -23.60 38.37 4.91
CA ASP A 460 -23.85 39.57 4.09
C ASP A 460 -23.78 39.23 2.59
N GLY A 461 -22.97 38.24 2.18
CA GLY A 461 -22.97 37.67 0.84
C GLY A 461 -24.29 37.01 0.48
N HIS A 462 -24.88 36.23 1.40
CA HIS A 462 -26.18 35.60 1.20
C HIS A 462 -27.36 36.59 1.18
N LEU A 463 -27.25 37.70 1.94
CA LEU A 463 -28.32 38.70 2.01
C LEU A 463 -28.28 39.70 0.83
N ARG A 464 -27.10 40.13 0.42
CA ARG A 464 -26.92 41.24 -0.54
C ARG A 464 -26.21 40.83 -1.83
N GLY A 465 -25.84 39.56 -1.96
CA GLY A 465 -25.09 39.04 -3.09
C GLY A 465 -23.61 39.37 -3.04
N GLY A 466 -22.84 38.67 -3.86
CA GLY A 466 -21.38 38.81 -3.98
C GLY A 466 -20.62 37.85 -3.08
N ILE A 467 -19.42 37.50 -3.50
CA ILE A 467 -18.47 36.62 -2.82
C ILE A 467 -17.56 37.51 -1.99
N SER A 468 -17.31 37.18 -0.73
CA SER A 468 -16.38 37.91 0.13
C SER A 468 -14.95 37.85 -0.43
N ASP A 469 -14.27 39.00 -0.46
CA ASP A 469 -12.86 39.07 -0.91
C ASP A 469 -11.95 38.21 0.00
N GLU A 470 -12.30 38.01 1.29
CA GLU A 470 -11.58 37.13 2.20
C GLU A 470 -11.67 35.66 1.76
N GLU A 471 -12.83 35.19 1.25
CA GLU A 471 -13.00 33.84 0.75
C GLU A 471 -12.25 33.62 -0.57
N ILE A 472 -12.20 34.65 -1.41
CA ILE A 472 -11.38 34.62 -2.66
C ILE A 472 -9.90 34.58 -2.30
N ASP A 473 -9.46 35.41 -1.34
CA ASP A 473 -8.06 35.49 -0.91
C ASP A 473 -7.58 34.25 -0.15
N ALA A 474 -8.49 33.47 0.44
CA ALA A 474 -8.17 32.21 1.08
C ALA A 474 -7.56 31.17 0.11
N LEU A 475 -7.73 31.35 -1.21
CA LEU A 475 -7.07 30.55 -2.25
C LEU A 475 -5.70 31.15 -2.64
N GLU A 476 -4.94 31.66 -1.68
CA GLU A 476 -3.68 32.38 -1.89
C GLU A 476 -2.63 31.56 -2.66
N ALA A 477 -2.54 30.25 -2.38
CA ALA A 477 -1.57 29.36 -3.03
C ALA A 477 -1.86 29.22 -4.53
N GLU A 478 -3.13 29.08 -4.88
CA GLU A 478 -3.60 28.97 -6.25
C GLU A 478 -3.41 30.31 -7.00
N TRP A 479 -3.73 31.44 -6.34
CA TRP A 479 -3.52 32.76 -6.95
C TRP A 479 -2.06 33.09 -7.20
N LYS A 480 -1.13 32.62 -6.36
CA LYS A 480 0.31 32.77 -6.65
C LYS A 480 0.72 32.05 -7.94
N SER A 481 0.07 30.93 -8.25
CA SER A 481 0.36 30.15 -9.46
C SER A 481 -0.41 30.65 -10.68
N PHE A 482 -1.58 31.26 -10.48
CA PHE A 482 -2.45 31.80 -11.53
C PHE A 482 -2.78 33.29 -11.31
N PRO A 483 -1.75 34.18 -11.27
CA PRO A 483 -1.97 35.57 -10.83
C PRO A 483 -2.93 36.35 -11.74
N GLU A 484 -2.94 36.05 -13.05
CA GLU A 484 -3.80 36.74 -14.02
C GLU A 484 -5.28 36.31 -13.93
N MET A 485 -5.55 35.14 -13.33
CA MET A 485 -6.90 34.59 -13.34
C MET A 485 -7.82 35.26 -12.35
N LYS A 486 -7.29 35.77 -11.22
CA LYS A 486 -8.10 36.46 -10.22
C LYS A 486 -8.82 37.67 -10.82
N GLU A 487 -8.11 38.50 -11.56
CA GLU A 487 -8.68 39.69 -12.22
C GLU A 487 -9.61 39.34 -13.40
N LYS A 488 -9.32 38.21 -14.09
CA LYS A 488 -10.19 37.75 -15.18
C LYS A 488 -11.52 37.19 -14.68
N LEU A 489 -11.51 36.51 -13.53
CA LEU A 489 -12.67 35.82 -12.99
C LEU A 489 -13.55 36.72 -12.12
N PHE A 490 -12.99 37.71 -11.42
CA PHE A 490 -13.70 38.52 -10.44
C PHE A 490 -13.74 40.01 -10.82
N ALA A 491 -14.85 40.65 -10.44
CA ALA A 491 -14.99 42.13 -10.51
C ALA A 491 -15.46 42.64 -9.14
N PRO A 492 -14.90 43.79 -8.68
CA PRO A 492 -15.41 44.43 -7.47
C PRO A 492 -16.91 44.73 -7.60
N LEU A 493 -17.70 44.29 -6.61
CA LEU A 493 -19.14 44.56 -6.56
C LEU A 493 -19.49 45.67 -5.53
N ARG A 494 -18.94 45.53 -4.33
CA ARG A 494 -19.06 46.50 -3.21
C ARG A 494 -17.87 46.33 -2.27
N LYS A 495 -17.71 47.20 -1.31
CA LYS A 495 -16.56 47.15 -0.37
C LYS A 495 -16.44 45.77 0.29
N GLY A 496 -15.37 45.05 0.01
CA GLY A 496 -15.05 43.74 0.57
C GLY A 496 -15.77 42.56 -0.13
N PHE A 497 -16.43 42.79 -1.29
CA PHE A 497 -17.16 41.79 -2.05
C PHE A 497 -16.96 41.92 -3.54
N SER A 498 -16.78 40.83 -4.20
CA SER A 498 -16.62 40.71 -5.65
C SER A 498 -17.71 39.81 -6.28
N SER A 499 -17.96 40.00 -7.56
CA SER A 499 -18.84 39.15 -8.36
C SER A 499 -18.04 38.36 -9.40
N MET A 500 -18.53 37.17 -9.78
CA MET A 500 -17.97 36.45 -10.95
C MET A 500 -18.25 37.22 -12.24
N LYS A 501 -17.26 37.28 -13.13
CA LYS A 501 -17.35 37.84 -14.49
C LYS A 501 -17.81 36.84 -15.53
N VAL A 502 -17.67 35.55 -15.23
CA VAL A 502 -17.85 34.43 -16.15
C VAL A 502 -18.86 33.44 -15.61
N ALA A 503 -19.46 32.64 -16.47
CA ALA A 503 -20.32 31.54 -16.05
C ALA A 503 -19.49 30.39 -15.45
N ALA A 504 -20.11 29.58 -14.59
CA ALA A 504 -19.42 28.50 -13.89
C ALA A 504 -18.78 27.48 -14.86
N GLU A 505 -19.42 27.25 -16.00
CA GLU A 505 -18.97 26.32 -17.03
C GLU A 505 -17.72 26.80 -17.78
N GLU A 506 -17.44 28.11 -17.76
CA GLU A 506 -16.29 28.73 -18.44
C GLU A 506 -15.02 28.72 -17.58
N ILE A 507 -15.13 28.51 -16.27
CA ILE A 507 -14.01 28.56 -15.32
C ILE A 507 -12.93 27.53 -15.69
N THR A 508 -13.34 26.27 -15.89
CA THR A 508 -12.39 25.18 -16.20
C THR A 508 -11.65 25.40 -17.51
N PRO A 509 -12.32 25.66 -18.66
CA PRO A 509 -11.64 25.96 -19.92
C PRO A 509 -10.70 27.18 -19.82
N MET A 510 -11.09 28.23 -19.09
CA MET A 510 -10.25 29.41 -18.91
C MET A 510 -8.97 29.13 -18.12
N LEU A 511 -9.07 28.30 -17.06
CA LEU A 511 -7.91 27.87 -16.29
C LEU A 511 -6.97 27.00 -17.13
N GLU A 512 -7.51 26.02 -17.84
CA GLU A 512 -6.73 25.07 -18.67
C GLU A 512 -6.00 25.75 -19.82
N SER A 513 -6.60 26.80 -20.42
CA SER A 513 -6.02 27.58 -21.50
C SER A 513 -5.25 28.83 -21.05
N SER A 514 -5.05 29.02 -19.73
CA SER A 514 -4.34 30.17 -19.20
C SER A 514 -2.85 30.10 -19.48
N GLN A 515 -2.21 31.28 -19.64
CA GLN A 515 -0.77 31.37 -19.82
C GLN A 515 0.01 30.77 -18.63
N SER A 516 -0.53 30.88 -17.43
CA SER A 516 0.06 30.27 -16.24
C SER A 516 0.03 28.75 -16.32
N ALA A 517 -1.09 28.14 -16.76
CA ALA A 517 -1.18 26.70 -16.95
C ALA A 517 -0.17 26.18 -17.97
N GLU A 518 0.00 26.90 -19.10
CA GLU A 518 0.99 26.56 -20.13
C GLU A 518 2.42 26.61 -19.58
N LYS A 519 2.78 27.68 -18.87
CA LYS A 519 4.10 27.82 -18.23
C LYS A 519 4.38 26.72 -17.20
N ILE A 520 3.36 26.31 -16.42
CA ILE A 520 3.53 25.22 -15.44
C ILE A 520 3.75 23.90 -16.17
N ARG A 521 3.00 23.61 -17.25
CA ARG A 521 3.21 22.40 -18.08
C ARG A 521 4.62 22.36 -18.68
N GLU A 522 5.09 23.49 -19.23
CA GLU A 522 6.46 23.60 -19.76
C GLU A 522 7.51 23.34 -18.67
N CYS A 523 7.35 23.93 -17.49
CA CYS A 523 8.25 23.74 -16.37
C CYS A 523 8.30 22.28 -15.89
N LEU A 524 7.13 21.62 -15.81
CA LEU A 524 7.03 20.20 -15.46
C LEU A 524 7.71 19.31 -16.51
N ALA A 525 7.48 19.60 -17.80
CA ALA A 525 8.09 18.87 -18.91
C ALA A 525 9.64 19.01 -18.92
N ASP A 526 10.17 20.22 -18.66
CA ASP A 526 11.61 20.47 -18.57
C ASP A 526 12.22 19.73 -17.36
N SER A 527 11.60 19.82 -16.19
CA SER A 527 12.06 19.11 -15.00
C SER A 527 12.00 17.60 -15.16
N PHE A 528 10.95 17.10 -15.79
CA PHE A 528 10.84 15.67 -16.10
C PHE A 528 11.89 15.26 -17.14
N GLY A 529 12.19 16.11 -18.11
CA GLY A 529 13.28 15.91 -19.06
C GLY A 529 14.64 15.71 -18.38
N LYS A 530 15.00 16.59 -17.45
CA LYS A 530 16.22 16.48 -16.64
C LYS A 530 16.25 15.23 -15.81
N TRP A 531 15.12 14.89 -15.18
CA TRP A 531 15.00 13.65 -14.40
C TRP A 531 15.14 12.39 -15.27
N LYS A 532 14.57 12.38 -16.50
CA LYS A 532 14.75 11.28 -17.47
C LYS A 532 16.22 11.03 -17.80
N ASP A 533 17.00 12.09 -18.00
CA ASP A 533 18.44 11.97 -18.28
C ASP A 533 19.20 11.36 -17.10
N LEU A 534 18.91 11.80 -15.87
CA LEU A 534 19.47 11.22 -14.65
C LEU A 534 19.05 9.75 -14.49
N ALA A 535 17.77 9.45 -14.66
CA ALA A 535 17.23 8.10 -14.54
C ALA A 535 17.88 7.15 -15.55
N ARG A 536 17.99 7.60 -16.81
CA ARG A 536 18.73 6.86 -17.85
C ARG A 536 20.17 6.57 -17.42
N SER A 537 20.87 7.57 -16.92
CA SER A 537 22.25 7.43 -16.45
C SER A 537 22.35 6.40 -15.32
N TYR A 538 21.48 6.47 -14.30
CA TYR A 538 21.51 5.53 -13.18
C TYR A 538 21.27 4.08 -13.59
N VAL A 539 20.42 3.83 -14.57
CA VAL A 539 20.08 2.48 -15.04
C VAL A 539 21.09 1.96 -16.05
N THR A 540 21.61 2.79 -16.96
CA THR A 540 22.48 2.32 -18.05
C THR A 540 23.96 2.21 -17.66
N GLN A 541 24.45 3.07 -16.75
CA GLN A 541 25.86 3.07 -16.36
C GLN A 541 26.22 1.97 -15.36
N ASP A 542 25.29 1.57 -14.52
CA ASP A 542 25.52 0.56 -13.49
C ASP A 542 24.29 -0.34 -13.28
N ILE A 543 24.08 -1.23 -14.24
CA ILE A 543 23.01 -2.22 -14.21
C ILE A 543 23.17 -3.23 -13.06
N ALA A 544 24.41 -3.39 -12.56
CA ALA A 544 24.70 -4.28 -11.43
C ALA A 544 24.35 -3.64 -10.07
N ARG A 545 24.02 -2.36 -10.03
CA ARG A 545 23.58 -1.68 -8.81
C ARG A 545 22.30 -2.32 -8.27
N LYS A 546 22.28 -2.55 -6.95
CA LYS A 546 21.10 -3.12 -6.29
C LYS A 546 19.84 -2.29 -6.61
N PRO A 547 18.75 -2.92 -7.06
CA PRO A 547 17.51 -2.23 -7.43
C PRO A 547 16.99 -1.27 -6.35
N LYS A 548 17.08 -1.67 -5.07
CA LYS A 548 16.67 -0.81 -3.94
C LYS A 548 17.43 0.54 -3.95
N ILE A 549 18.73 0.53 -4.23
CA ILE A 549 19.56 1.76 -4.29
C ILE A 549 19.18 2.61 -5.49
N THR A 550 18.95 1.99 -6.65
CA THR A 550 18.51 2.69 -7.86
C THR A 550 17.16 3.38 -7.62
N ILE A 551 16.19 2.69 -7.02
CA ILE A 551 14.89 3.23 -6.67
C ILE A 551 15.01 4.44 -5.73
N GLU A 552 15.86 4.35 -4.71
CA GLU A 552 16.10 5.46 -3.77
C GLU A 552 16.71 6.67 -4.46
N LEU A 553 17.67 6.47 -5.35
CA LEU A 553 18.29 7.54 -6.16
C LEU A 553 17.27 8.22 -7.06
N LEU A 554 16.43 7.44 -7.77
CA LEU A 554 15.37 7.95 -8.63
C LEU A 554 14.36 8.79 -7.85
N GLY A 555 13.90 8.28 -6.70
CA GLY A 555 12.96 8.97 -5.83
C GLY A 555 13.55 10.25 -5.23
N THR A 556 14.80 10.21 -4.80
CA THR A 556 15.49 11.39 -4.24
C THR A 556 15.70 12.46 -5.31
N ALA A 557 16.10 12.07 -6.52
CA ALA A 557 16.24 13.01 -7.64
C ALA A 557 14.93 13.73 -7.97
N MET A 558 13.79 13.02 -7.94
CA MET A 558 12.47 13.60 -8.17
C MET A 558 12.10 14.66 -7.14
N LEU A 559 12.46 14.47 -5.86
CA LEU A 559 12.16 15.41 -4.78
C LEU A 559 13.13 16.59 -4.70
N THR A 560 14.30 16.53 -5.32
CA THR A 560 15.32 17.58 -5.23
C THR A 560 15.24 18.59 -6.39
N ASP A 561 14.55 18.26 -7.47
CA ASP A 561 14.35 19.19 -8.58
C ASP A 561 13.28 20.23 -8.21
N SER A 562 13.67 21.51 -8.22
CA SER A 562 12.79 22.63 -7.88
C SER A 562 11.65 22.85 -8.91
N GLY A 563 11.78 22.32 -10.12
CA GLY A 563 10.76 22.44 -11.17
C GLY A 563 9.51 21.60 -10.88
N PHE A 564 9.62 20.55 -10.05
CA PHE A 564 8.47 19.80 -9.56
C PHE A 564 7.82 20.46 -8.33
N VAL A 565 8.48 21.43 -7.72
CA VAL A 565 7.96 22.20 -6.59
C VAL A 565 7.20 23.40 -7.12
N SER A 566 5.89 23.30 -7.20
CA SER A 566 5.03 24.46 -7.50
C SER A 566 4.06 24.67 -6.36
N ALA A 567 3.51 25.88 -6.25
CA ALA A 567 2.45 26.15 -5.26
C ALA A 567 1.18 25.32 -5.50
N VAL A 568 1.07 24.68 -6.67
CA VAL A 568 -0.12 23.95 -7.13
C VAL A 568 0.05 22.44 -7.01
N ILE A 569 1.26 21.90 -7.19
CA ILE A 569 1.55 20.47 -7.11
C ILE A 569 2.47 20.21 -5.93
N ASP A 570 2.03 19.35 -5.01
CA ASP A 570 2.88 18.88 -3.92
C ASP A 570 3.97 17.94 -4.50
N PRO A 571 5.26 18.20 -4.25
CA PRO A 571 6.34 17.34 -4.74
C PRO A 571 6.22 15.89 -4.26
N TYR A 572 5.56 15.66 -3.12
CA TYR A 572 5.29 14.32 -2.64
C TYR A 572 4.23 13.59 -3.48
N ASP A 573 3.31 14.29 -4.14
CA ASP A 573 2.37 13.66 -5.07
C ASP A 573 3.09 13.20 -6.35
N VAL A 574 4.04 13.98 -6.86
CA VAL A 574 4.90 13.56 -7.99
C VAL A 574 5.77 12.37 -7.60
N TYR A 575 6.37 12.41 -6.42
CA TYR A 575 7.09 11.26 -5.87
C TYR A 575 6.18 10.04 -5.72
N GLY A 576 4.93 10.23 -5.30
CA GLY A 576 3.92 9.18 -5.20
C GLY A 576 3.67 8.50 -6.56
N ALA A 577 3.45 9.28 -7.62
CA ALA A 577 3.24 8.75 -8.96
C ALA A 577 4.42 7.89 -9.45
N LEU A 578 5.66 8.35 -9.17
CA LEU A 578 6.85 7.56 -9.45
C LEU A 578 6.87 6.24 -8.65
N MET A 579 6.59 6.30 -7.36
CA MET A 579 6.66 5.12 -6.48
C MET A 579 5.55 4.10 -6.77
N ASP A 580 4.36 4.57 -7.15
CA ASP A 580 3.26 3.70 -7.58
C ASP A 580 3.66 2.95 -8.87
N TYR A 581 4.21 3.65 -9.86
CA TYR A 581 4.69 3.04 -11.09
C TYR A 581 5.87 2.07 -10.84
N ILE A 582 6.79 2.43 -9.93
CA ILE A 582 7.88 1.53 -9.51
C ILE A 582 7.30 0.26 -8.89
N ASN A 583 6.32 0.37 -8.01
CA ASN A 583 5.74 -0.78 -7.32
C ASN A 583 4.94 -1.69 -8.26
N GLU A 584 4.26 -1.13 -9.24
CA GLU A 584 3.42 -1.88 -10.18
C GLU A 584 4.22 -2.54 -11.31
N THR A 585 5.28 -1.89 -11.78
CA THR A 585 5.95 -2.31 -13.02
C THR A 585 7.49 -2.28 -12.92
N MET A 586 8.06 -1.10 -12.64
CA MET A 586 9.48 -0.83 -12.83
C MET A 586 10.38 -1.61 -11.87
N ARG A 587 9.87 -1.97 -10.69
CA ARG A 587 10.61 -2.78 -9.71
C ARG A 587 10.99 -4.14 -10.27
N ASP A 588 10.02 -4.87 -10.82
CA ASP A 588 10.25 -6.19 -11.40
C ASP A 588 11.24 -6.10 -12.57
N ASP A 589 11.09 -5.08 -13.43
CA ASP A 589 12.02 -4.84 -14.53
C ASP A 589 13.46 -4.60 -14.03
N LEU A 590 13.64 -3.76 -13.00
CA LEU A 590 14.96 -3.49 -12.39
C LEU A 590 15.61 -4.74 -11.79
N TYR A 591 14.84 -5.60 -11.14
CA TYR A 591 15.36 -6.86 -10.60
C TYR A 591 15.77 -7.83 -11.70
N ILE A 592 14.98 -7.92 -12.76
CA ILE A 592 15.30 -8.77 -13.93
C ILE A 592 16.54 -8.23 -14.65
N LEU A 593 16.61 -6.91 -14.86
CA LEU A 593 17.79 -6.27 -15.46
C LEU A 593 19.05 -6.47 -14.62
N ASN A 594 18.94 -6.39 -13.29
CA ASN A 594 20.06 -6.62 -12.40
C ASN A 594 20.59 -8.07 -12.48
N ALA A 595 19.68 -9.04 -12.63
CA ALA A 595 20.01 -10.47 -12.70
C ALA A 595 20.50 -10.93 -14.08
N ASP A 596 19.81 -10.54 -15.15
CA ASP A 596 19.98 -11.08 -16.50
C ASP A 596 20.49 -10.03 -17.51
N GLY A 597 20.70 -8.79 -17.09
CA GLY A 597 21.18 -7.70 -17.94
C GLY A 597 20.18 -7.32 -19.04
N TRP A 598 20.66 -6.54 -20.02
CA TRP A 598 19.84 -6.11 -21.16
C TRP A 598 19.36 -7.27 -22.05
N ALA A 599 19.96 -8.45 -21.92
CA ALA A 599 19.51 -9.64 -22.67
C ALA A 599 18.07 -10.04 -22.31
N ALA A 600 17.60 -9.71 -21.10
CA ALA A 600 16.22 -9.94 -20.65
C ALA A 600 15.16 -9.29 -21.56
N GLY A 601 15.49 -8.19 -22.24
CA GLY A 601 14.61 -7.53 -23.21
C GLY A 601 14.33 -8.33 -24.47
N LYS A 602 15.08 -9.42 -24.73
CA LYS A 602 14.87 -10.33 -25.85
C LYS A 602 14.01 -11.55 -25.50
N GLU A 603 13.77 -11.75 -24.20
CA GLU A 603 13.06 -12.90 -23.70
C GLU A 603 11.55 -12.72 -23.78
N ILE A 604 10.85 -13.83 -24.08
CA ILE A 604 9.40 -13.90 -24.11
C ILE A 604 8.88 -14.91 -23.09
N VAL A 605 7.70 -14.65 -22.55
CA VAL A 605 7.01 -15.52 -21.58
C VAL A 605 5.72 -16.02 -22.21
N VAL A 606 5.51 -17.34 -22.19
CA VAL A 606 4.26 -17.96 -22.62
C VAL A 606 3.29 -17.96 -21.46
N THR A 607 2.22 -17.16 -21.56
CA THR A 607 1.22 -17.00 -20.51
C THR A 607 0.17 -18.11 -20.53
N LYS A 608 -0.18 -18.60 -21.74
CA LYS A 608 -1.14 -19.68 -21.91
C LYS A 608 -0.82 -20.51 -23.14
N LYS A 609 -0.89 -21.82 -23.01
CA LYS A 609 -0.68 -22.73 -24.12
C LYS A 609 -1.89 -23.66 -24.27
N THR A 610 -2.59 -23.53 -25.38
CA THR A 610 -3.64 -24.46 -25.80
C THR A 610 -3.17 -25.27 -26.99
N LYS A 611 -3.92 -26.33 -27.39
CA LYS A 611 -3.56 -27.16 -28.56
C LYS A 611 -3.41 -26.34 -29.85
N ASN A 612 -4.11 -25.19 -29.97
CA ASN A 612 -4.21 -24.41 -31.20
C ASN A 612 -3.76 -22.95 -31.08
N ALA A 613 -3.34 -22.49 -29.91
CA ALA A 613 -2.92 -21.09 -29.68
C ALA A 613 -1.88 -21.02 -28.56
N LYS A 614 -0.93 -20.09 -28.72
CA LYS A 614 0.09 -19.72 -27.76
C LYS A 614 -0.14 -18.23 -27.45
N GLU A 615 -0.57 -17.93 -26.22
CA GLU A 615 -0.53 -16.57 -25.73
C GLU A 615 0.85 -16.31 -25.12
N TRP A 616 1.47 -15.22 -25.50
CA TRP A 616 2.81 -14.84 -25.04
C TRP A 616 2.94 -13.34 -24.92
N ASP A 617 3.90 -12.88 -24.12
CA ASP A 617 4.32 -11.48 -24.05
C ASP A 617 5.83 -11.41 -23.82
N GLY A 618 6.42 -10.24 -23.93
CA GLY A 618 7.82 -10.04 -23.56
C GLY A 618 8.03 -10.08 -22.06
N LEU A 619 9.21 -10.50 -21.62
CA LEU A 619 9.53 -10.63 -20.19
C LEU A 619 9.51 -9.29 -19.49
N ILE A 620 10.17 -8.27 -20.05
CA ILE A 620 10.24 -6.88 -19.50
C ILE A 620 9.70 -5.83 -20.46
N ILE A 621 9.60 -6.13 -21.76
CA ILE A 621 9.09 -5.21 -22.77
C ILE A 621 7.78 -5.80 -23.31
N PRO A 622 6.62 -5.18 -23.12
CA PRO A 622 5.36 -5.66 -23.68
C PRO A 622 5.39 -5.76 -25.20
N LYS A 623 4.76 -6.80 -25.79
CA LYS A 623 4.73 -7.00 -27.24
C LYS A 623 4.09 -5.83 -27.99
N SER A 624 3.15 -5.12 -27.37
CA SER A 624 2.50 -3.94 -27.96
C SER A 624 3.52 -2.86 -28.32
N LEU A 625 4.50 -2.58 -27.44
CA LEU A 625 5.53 -1.54 -27.70
C LEU A 625 6.45 -1.93 -28.84
N VAL A 626 6.82 -3.21 -28.93
CA VAL A 626 7.63 -3.73 -30.04
C VAL A 626 6.86 -3.66 -31.36
N SER A 627 5.58 -4.05 -31.34
CA SER A 627 4.74 -3.99 -32.54
C SER A 627 4.48 -2.55 -33.01
N GLU A 628 4.17 -1.65 -32.11
CA GLU A 628 3.91 -0.24 -32.44
C GLU A 628 5.16 0.45 -33.03
N ARG A 629 6.34 0.16 -32.48
CA ARG A 629 7.58 0.80 -32.91
C ARG A 629 8.13 0.26 -34.23
N PHE A 630 8.04 -1.06 -34.46
CA PHE A 630 8.69 -1.68 -35.61
C PHE A 630 7.74 -2.10 -36.72
N PHE A 631 6.44 -2.23 -36.43
CA PHE A 631 5.42 -2.70 -37.37
C PHE A 631 4.16 -1.81 -37.37
N PRO A 632 4.29 -0.46 -37.47
CA PRO A 632 3.15 0.44 -37.41
C PRO A 632 2.11 0.17 -38.52
N GLU A 633 2.55 -0.28 -39.71
CA GLU A 633 1.64 -0.62 -40.79
C GLU A 633 0.79 -1.88 -40.47
N LEU A 634 1.38 -2.89 -39.86
CA LEU A 634 0.64 -4.09 -39.42
C LEU A 634 -0.32 -3.74 -38.26
N VAL A 635 0.09 -2.89 -37.31
CA VAL A 635 -0.79 -2.38 -36.26
C VAL A 635 -1.97 -1.61 -36.84
N ALA A 636 -1.74 -0.76 -37.86
CA ALA A 636 -2.81 -0.05 -38.57
C ALA A 636 -3.75 -1.02 -39.31
N SER A 637 -3.20 -2.09 -39.93
CA SER A 637 -3.97 -3.14 -40.57
C SER A 637 -4.88 -3.88 -39.60
N VAL A 638 -4.36 -4.24 -38.42
CA VAL A 638 -5.15 -4.87 -37.33
C VAL A 638 -6.28 -3.93 -36.89
N LYS A 639 -5.96 -2.65 -36.63
CA LYS A 639 -7.00 -1.66 -36.22
C LYS A 639 -8.10 -1.52 -37.29
N ALA A 640 -7.74 -1.49 -38.57
CA ALA A 640 -8.70 -1.43 -39.68
C ALA A 640 -9.56 -2.70 -39.76
N ALA A 641 -8.94 -3.87 -39.62
CA ALA A 641 -9.65 -5.15 -39.61
C ALA A 641 -10.56 -5.30 -38.40
N THR A 642 -10.15 -4.81 -37.23
CA THR A 642 -10.99 -4.76 -36.00
C THR A 642 -12.24 -3.92 -36.24
N ALA A 643 -12.06 -2.67 -36.69
CA ALA A 643 -13.20 -1.79 -37.00
C ALA A 643 -14.16 -2.41 -38.04
N LYS A 644 -13.61 -3.09 -39.08
CA LYS A 644 -14.41 -3.79 -40.07
C LYS A 644 -15.19 -4.97 -39.50
N ALA A 645 -14.56 -5.75 -38.60
CA ALA A 645 -15.19 -6.90 -37.95
C ALA A 645 -16.27 -6.45 -36.95
N GLU A 646 -16.03 -5.40 -36.20
CA GLU A 646 -17.01 -4.77 -35.29
C GLU A 646 -18.22 -4.23 -36.09
N ALA A 647 -17.97 -3.51 -37.17
CA ALA A 647 -19.03 -2.95 -38.02
C ALA A 647 -19.87 -4.08 -38.64
N ALA A 648 -19.22 -5.14 -39.19
CA ALA A 648 -19.94 -6.28 -39.76
C ALA A 648 -20.72 -7.08 -38.70
N SER A 649 -20.21 -7.18 -37.48
CA SER A 649 -20.94 -7.79 -36.35
C SER A 649 -22.14 -6.95 -35.96
N ALA A 650 -21.95 -5.66 -35.79
CA ALA A 650 -23.05 -4.74 -35.42
C ALA A 650 -24.17 -4.73 -36.47
N GLU A 651 -23.83 -4.71 -37.78
CA GLU A 651 -24.83 -4.74 -38.85
C GLU A 651 -25.58 -6.07 -38.86
N PHE A 652 -24.90 -7.20 -38.63
CA PHE A 652 -25.54 -8.51 -38.53
C PHE A 652 -26.47 -8.58 -37.30
N ASP A 653 -25.98 -8.16 -36.14
CA ASP A 653 -26.72 -8.22 -34.86
C ASP A 653 -27.97 -7.28 -34.93
N GLN A 654 -27.81 -6.06 -35.45
CA GLN A 654 -28.94 -5.12 -35.69
C GLN A 654 -29.96 -5.69 -36.68
N PHE A 655 -29.51 -6.37 -37.74
CA PHE A 655 -30.40 -7.04 -38.67
C PHE A 655 -31.19 -8.15 -37.97
N VAL A 656 -30.55 -9.00 -37.17
CA VAL A 656 -31.25 -10.08 -36.42
C VAL A 656 -32.24 -9.48 -35.41
N GLU A 657 -31.87 -8.44 -34.67
CA GLU A 657 -32.77 -7.73 -33.75
C GLU A 657 -34.00 -7.20 -34.50
N SER A 658 -33.77 -6.55 -35.64
CA SER A 658 -34.87 -6.03 -36.45
C SER A 658 -35.85 -7.12 -36.97
N GLU A 659 -35.34 -8.34 -37.19
CA GLU A 659 -36.15 -9.48 -37.55
C GLU A 659 -36.92 -10.08 -36.35
N ILE A 660 -36.26 -10.11 -35.16
CA ILE A 660 -36.91 -10.51 -33.90
C ILE A 660 -38.10 -9.61 -33.60
N ASP A 661 -37.99 -8.32 -33.82
CA ASP A 661 -39.11 -7.36 -33.64
C ASP A 661 -40.28 -7.64 -34.57
N LYS A 662 -40.08 -8.25 -35.75
CA LYS A 662 -41.15 -8.64 -36.68
C LYS A 662 -41.86 -9.93 -36.25
N GLY A 663 -41.23 -10.73 -35.38
CA GLY A 663 -41.83 -11.98 -34.88
C GLY A 663 -42.25 -12.95 -36.00
N GLU A 664 -43.52 -13.36 -36.05
CA GLU A 664 -44.07 -14.33 -37.03
C GLU A 664 -43.92 -13.90 -38.49
N GLU A 665 -43.70 -12.61 -38.76
CA GLU A 665 -43.52 -12.10 -40.13
C GLU A 665 -42.10 -12.33 -40.68
N SER A 666 -41.19 -12.78 -39.86
CA SER A 666 -39.78 -13.02 -40.26
C SER A 666 -39.55 -14.42 -40.77
N ASP A 667 -38.97 -14.55 -41.96
CA ASP A 667 -38.62 -15.84 -42.61
C ASP A 667 -37.45 -16.57 -41.93
N ILE A 668 -36.71 -15.91 -41.07
CA ILE A 668 -35.52 -16.45 -40.42
C ILE A 668 -35.73 -16.90 -38.99
N LEU A 669 -36.89 -16.68 -38.43
CA LEU A 669 -37.19 -16.97 -37.02
C LEU A 669 -38.07 -18.21 -36.86
N GLU A 670 -37.91 -18.88 -35.71
CA GLU A 670 -38.79 -19.89 -35.18
C GLU A 670 -39.11 -19.61 -33.73
N ARG A 671 -40.28 -20.03 -33.28
CA ARG A 671 -40.68 -19.87 -31.88
C ARG A 671 -40.19 -21.04 -31.03
N ASP A 672 -39.38 -20.78 -30.05
CA ASP A 672 -38.88 -21.75 -29.07
C ASP A 672 -39.36 -21.33 -27.68
N ASP A 673 -40.33 -22.08 -27.13
CA ASP A 673 -41.12 -21.71 -25.95
C ASP A 673 -41.80 -20.32 -26.13
N ASP A 674 -41.39 -19.33 -25.34
CA ASP A 674 -41.94 -17.94 -25.40
C ASP A 674 -40.98 -16.93 -26.08
N GLU A 675 -39.87 -17.40 -26.67
CA GLU A 675 -38.88 -16.53 -27.30
C GLU A 675 -38.73 -16.80 -28.80
N TRP A 676 -38.38 -15.73 -29.56
CA TRP A 676 -38.03 -15.84 -30.97
C TRP A 676 -36.54 -16.15 -31.12
N LYS A 677 -36.22 -17.24 -31.83
CA LYS A 677 -34.84 -17.66 -32.15
C LYS A 677 -34.64 -17.79 -33.66
N VAL A 678 -33.39 -17.55 -34.07
CA VAL A 678 -33.02 -17.72 -35.47
C VAL A 678 -33.00 -19.21 -35.80
N CYS A 679 -33.73 -19.62 -36.86
CA CYS A 679 -33.81 -20.98 -37.36
C CYS A 679 -32.39 -21.54 -37.67
N ALA A 680 -32.23 -22.85 -37.59
CA ALA A 680 -30.97 -23.49 -37.92
C ALA A 680 -30.57 -23.20 -39.40
N ASP A 681 -29.28 -22.98 -39.66
CA ASP A 681 -28.72 -22.66 -40.98
C ASP A 681 -29.14 -23.68 -42.08
N LYS A 682 -29.34 -24.94 -41.68
CA LYS A 682 -29.77 -26.00 -42.60
C LYS A 682 -31.20 -25.77 -43.14
N GLU A 683 -32.08 -25.26 -42.31
CA GLU A 683 -33.47 -24.95 -42.67
C GLU A 683 -33.55 -23.65 -43.48
N LEU A 684 -32.82 -22.64 -43.07
CA LEU A 684 -32.76 -21.36 -43.79
C LEU A 684 -32.18 -21.54 -45.22
N LYS A 685 -31.24 -22.46 -45.43
CA LYS A 685 -30.69 -22.76 -46.76
C LYS A 685 -31.77 -23.29 -47.75
N GLN A 686 -32.83 -23.91 -47.25
CA GLN A 686 -33.93 -24.37 -48.13
C GLN A 686 -34.77 -23.17 -48.65
N LYS A 687 -34.86 -22.11 -47.87
CA LYS A 687 -35.59 -20.88 -48.22
C LYS A 687 -34.72 -19.84 -48.97
N LEU A 688 -33.44 -20.14 -49.25
CA LEU A 688 -32.47 -19.19 -49.84
C LEU A 688 -32.90 -18.66 -51.23
N LYS A 689 -33.63 -19.46 -52.01
CA LYS A 689 -34.10 -19.08 -53.38
C LYS A 689 -35.36 -18.23 -53.34
N THR A 690 -36.15 -18.36 -52.29
CA THR A 690 -37.51 -17.80 -52.22
C THR A 690 -37.60 -16.56 -51.32
N SER A 691 -36.79 -16.45 -50.30
CA SER A 691 -36.81 -15.34 -49.34
C SER A 691 -35.65 -14.36 -49.52
N GLU A 692 -35.92 -13.09 -49.60
CA GLU A 692 -34.96 -12.00 -49.66
C GLU A 692 -34.27 -11.79 -48.28
N THR A 693 -35.07 -11.90 -47.21
CA THR A 693 -34.59 -11.83 -45.80
C THR A 693 -33.53 -12.90 -45.52
N VAL A 694 -33.81 -14.16 -45.94
CA VAL A 694 -32.85 -15.26 -45.81
C VAL A 694 -31.55 -15.02 -46.61
N ARG A 695 -31.66 -14.47 -47.82
CA ARG A 695 -30.46 -14.05 -48.58
C ARG A 695 -29.65 -12.99 -47.88
N ARG A 696 -30.30 -11.97 -47.33
CA ARG A 696 -29.64 -10.92 -46.59
C ARG A 696 -28.98 -11.43 -45.30
N TYR A 697 -29.66 -12.32 -44.57
CA TYR A 697 -29.07 -13.01 -43.42
C TYR A 697 -27.77 -13.72 -43.76
N PHE A 698 -27.75 -14.55 -44.77
CA PHE A 698 -26.53 -15.26 -45.19
C PHE A 698 -25.45 -14.33 -45.75
N SER A 699 -25.84 -13.25 -46.43
CA SER A 699 -24.88 -12.23 -46.88
C SER A 699 -24.20 -11.55 -45.71
N LEU A 700 -24.94 -11.08 -44.72
CA LEU A 700 -24.41 -10.41 -43.50
C LEU A 700 -23.62 -11.41 -42.65
N LYS A 701 -24.11 -12.64 -42.47
CA LYS A 701 -23.40 -13.71 -41.78
C LYS A 701 -22.06 -14.01 -42.44
N LYS A 702 -22.00 -14.02 -43.74
CA LYS A 702 -20.78 -14.21 -44.54
C LYS A 702 -19.84 -13.01 -44.32
N MET A 703 -20.33 -11.79 -44.42
CA MET A 703 -19.52 -10.57 -44.18
C MET A 703 -18.91 -10.56 -42.78
N LYS A 704 -19.69 -10.93 -41.75
CA LYS A 704 -19.21 -11.09 -40.36
C LYS A 704 -18.10 -12.15 -40.26
N SER A 705 -18.30 -13.30 -40.90
CA SER A 705 -17.31 -14.40 -40.93
C SER A 705 -16.03 -14.00 -41.67
N ASP A 706 -16.16 -13.40 -42.87
CA ASP A 706 -15.02 -12.99 -43.68
C ASP A 706 -14.19 -11.86 -42.97
N ALA A 707 -14.87 -10.88 -42.32
CA ALA A 707 -14.22 -9.85 -41.57
C ALA A 707 -13.51 -10.39 -40.30
N ALA A 708 -14.11 -11.37 -39.65
CA ALA A 708 -13.48 -12.03 -38.49
C ALA A 708 -12.25 -12.87 -38.91
N ALA A 709 -12.30 -13.49 -40.06
CA ALA A 709 -11.13 -14.21 -40.62
C ALA A 709 -10.00 -13.25 -40.98
N GLU A 710 -10.33 -12.12 -41.62
CA GLU A 710 -9.35 -11.07 -41.98
C GLU A 710 -8.68 -10.47 -40.73
N LEU A 711 -9.46 -10.21 -39.65
CA LEU A 711 -8.92 -9.76 -38.39
C LEU A 711 -7.94 -10.80 -37.79
N LYS A 712 -8.36 -12.05 -37.73
CA LYS A 712 -7.53 -13.13 -37.21
C LYS A 712 -6.22 -13.30 -37.98
N ASP A 713 -6.26 -13.19 -39.29
CA ASP A 713 -5.07 -13.27 -40.15
C ASP A 713 -4.15 -12.04 -39.91
N ALA A 714 -4.71 -10.84 -39.80
CA ALA A 714 -3.95 -9.64 -39.50
C ALA A 714 -3.27 -9.74 -38.12
N GLU A 715 -4.00 -10.19 -37.09
CA GLU A 715 -3.46 -10.42 -35.74
C GLU A 715 -2.33 -11.46 -35.73
N GLN A 716 -2.51 -12.57 -36.42
CA GLN A 716 -1.47 -13.61 -36.54
C GLN A 716 -0.21 -13.10 -37.23
N ASN A 717 -0.37 -12.33 -38.30
CA ASN A 717 0.75 -11.72 -39.01
C ASN A 717 1.54 -10.77 -38.15
N LEU A 718 0.85 -9.92 -37.40
CA LEU A 718 1.47 -8.98 -36.44
C LEU A 718 2.18 -9.74 -35.32
N ASP A 719 1.53 -10.74 -34.74
CA ASP A 719 2.06 -11.54 -33.62
C ASP A 719 3.35 -12.29 -34.05
N GLN A 720 3.34 -12.94 -35.23
CA GLN A 720 4.52 -13.62 -35.76
C GLN A 720 5.66 -12.66 -36.10
N ALA A 721 5.37 -11.49 -36.69
CA ALA A 721 6.38 -10.49 -37.00
C ALA A 721 7.05 -9.97 -35.74
N THR A 722 6.24 -9.69 -34.69
CA THR A 722 6.68 -9.23 -33.40
C THR A 722 7.51 -10.28 -32.67
N GLU A 723 7.08 -11.55 -32.64
CA GLU A 723 7.83 -12.64 -32.00
C GLU A 723 9.23 -12.82 -32.66
N ARG A 724 9.32 -12.72 -33.99
CA ARG A 724 10.60 -12.80 -34.71
C ARG A 724 11.53 -11.61 -34.48
N LYS A 725 11.03 -10.47 -34.03
CA LYS A 725 11.83 -9.28 -33.76
C LYS A 725 12.56 -9.37 -32.41
N TYR A 726 11.94 -9.97 -31.38
CA TYR A 726 12.51 -10.04 -30.00
C TYR A 726 13.97 -10.54 -29.96
N PRO A 727 14.34 -11.68 -30.50
CA PRO A 727 15.73 -12.15 -30.45
C PRO A 727 16.71 -11.27 -31.22
N LYS A 728 16.21 -10.41 -32.11
CA LYS A 728 17.01 -9.50 -32.96
C LYS A 728 17.13 -8.09 -32.38
N LEU A 729 16.48 -7.78 -31.25
CA LEU A 729 16.57 -6.48 -30.62
C LEU A 729 18.02 -6.20 -30.20
N THR A 730 18.52 -5.02 -30.52
CA THR A 730 19.79 -4.50 -30.03
C THR A 730 19.64 -3.91 -28.63
N ASN A 731 20.73 -3.79 -27.87
CA ASN A 731 20.68 -3.16 -26.54
C ASN A 731 20.14 -1.72 -26.59
N GLY A 732 20.49 -0.94 -27.64
CA GLY A 732 19.95 0.41 -27.81
C GLY A 732 18.46 0.44 -28.06
N GLU A 733 17.92 -0.51 -28.88
CA GLU A 733 16.48 -0.65 -29.09
C GLU A 733 15.75 -1.07 -27.80
N ILE A 734 16.35 -1.98 -27.02
CA ILE A 734 15.82 -2.42 -25.73
C ILE A 734 15.76 -1.25 -24.74
N GLN A 735 16.83 -0.43 -24.65
CA GLN A 735 16.86 0.76 -23.80
C GLN A 735 15.78 1.76 -24.22
N GLY A 736 15.63 2.03 -25.51
CA GLY A 736 14.57 2.93 -26.02
C GLY A 736 13.17 2.41 -25.69
N LEU A 737 12.88 1.15 -25.98
CA LEU A 737 11.58 0.54 -25.68
C LEU A 737 11.25 0.54 -24.18
N LEU A 738 12.24 0.17 -23.34
CA LEU A 738 12.01 0.03 -21.91
C LEU A 738 11.98 1.39 -21.19
N LEU A 739 12.96 2.25 -21.47
CA LEU A 739 13.07 3.53 -20.75
C LEU A 739 12.13 4.57 -21.34
N ASP A 740 12.14 4.79 -22.68
CA ASP A 740 11.35 5.85 -23.30
C ASP A 740 9.89 5.46 -23.49
N ASP A 741 9.64 4.32 -24.14
CA ASP A 741 8.29 3.96 -24.57
C ASP A 741 7.47 3.35 -23.42
N LYS A 742 8.12 2.62 -22.48
CA LYS A 742 7.42 1.99 -21.35
C LYS A 742 7.43 2.87 -20.11
N TRP A 743 8.62 3.22 -19.56
CA TRP A 743 8.71 3.87 -18.27
C TRP A 743 8.41 5.37 -18.33
N PHE A 744 9.13 6.08 -19.20
CA PHE A 744 9.02 7.55 -19.24
C PHE A 744 7.70 8.02 -19.81
N ALA A 745 7.15 7.32 -20.81
CA ALA A 745 5.85 7.66 -21.36
C ALA A 745 4.72 7.50 -20.33
N ALA A 746 4.75 6.41 -19.55
CA ALA A 746 3.75 6.17 -18.48
C ALA A 746 3.85 7.22 -17.36
N LEU A 747 5.09 7.55 -16.94
CA LEU A 747 5.32 8.53 -15.88
C LEU A 747 4.95 9.95 -16.32
N ASP A 748 5.25 10.33 -17.57
CA ASP A 748 4.87 11.62 -18.12
C ASP A 748 3.35 11.82 -18.06
N GLY A 749 2.61 10.82 -18.53
CA GLY A 749 1.13 10.82 -18.43
C GLY A 749 0.63 10.94 -17.00
N SER A 750 1.27 10.26 -16.06
CA SER A 750 0.89 10.30 -14.64
C SER A 750 1.16 11.68 -14.02
N ILE A 751 2.32 12.29 -14.31
CA ILE A 751 2.69 13.61 -13.76
C ILE A 751 1.79 14.71 -14.35
N MET A 752 1.54 14.70 -15.67
CA MET A 752 0.61 15.64 -16.30
C MET A 752 -0.82 15.46 -15.79
N GLY A 753 -1.23 14.21 -15.55
CA GLY A 753 -2.53 13.89 -14.94
C GLY A 753 -2.69 14.47 -13.53
N LEU A 754 -1.63 14.55 -12.72
CA LEU A 754 -1.65 15.20 -11.41
C LEU A 754 -1.91 16.72 -11.54
N PHE A 755 -1.29 17.35 -12.50
CA PHE A 755 -1.51 18.77 -12.78
C PHE A 755 -2.96 19.03 -13.20
N ASP A 756 -3.47 18.26 -14.17
CA ASP A 756 -4.85 18.39 -14.63
C ASP A 756 -5.87 18.13 -13.53
N ALA A 757 -5.61 17.16 -12.65
CA ALA A 757 -6.45 16.89 -11.48
C ALA A 757 -6.46 18.07 -10.49
N THR A 758 -5.32 18.74 -10.34
CA THR A 758 -5.19 19.92 -9.47
C THR A 758 -5.90 21.13 -10.06
N LEU A 759 -5.80 21.35 -11.38
CA LEU A 759 -6.57 22.37 -12.08
C LEU A 759 -8.08 22.17 -11.90
N ARG A 760 -8.55 20.95 -12.06
CA ARG A 760 -9.97 20.59 -11.85
C ARG A 760 -10.42 20.83 -10.42
N ARG A 761 -9.58 20.55 -9.40
CA ARG A 761 -9.89 20.86 -7.99
C ARG A 761 -10.00 22.36 -7.78
N PHE A 762 -9.09 23.14 -8.32
CA PHE A 762 -9.13 24.60 -8.25
C PHE A 762 -10.37 25.15 -8.94
N ALA A 763 -10.68 24.71 -10.16
CA ALA A 763 -11.92 25.08 -10.87
C ALA A 763 -13.18 24.73 -10.06
N SER A 764 -13.22 23.54 -9.46
CA SER A 764 -14.35 23.10 -8.62
C SER A 764 -14.51 23.98 -7.38
N SER A 765 -13.41 24.41 -6.74
CA SER A 765 -13.45 25.32 -5.61
C SER A 765 -14.04 26.69 -6.00
N LEU A 766 -13.63 27.21 -7.15
CA LEU A 766 -14.16 28.48 -7.70
C LEU A 766 -15.63 28.37 -8.10
N THR A 767 -16.01 27.26 -8.74
CA THR A 767 -17.41 26.97 -9.09
C THR A 767 -18.30 26.86 -7.85
N LEU A 768 -17.79 26.22 -6.79
CA LEU A 768 -18.50 26.12 -5.52
C LEU A 768 -18.70 27.51 -4.88
N LEU A 769 -17.67 28.38 -4.89
CA LEU A 769 -17.78 29.75 -4.42
C LEU A 769 -18.82 30.55 -5.23
N ALA A 770 -18.77 30.43 -6.56
CA ALA A 770 -19.72 31.06 -7.46
C ALA A 770 -21.17 30.62 -7.16
N SER A 771 -21.39 29.31 -7.07
CA SER A 771 -22.72 28.73 -6.84
C SER A 771 -23.29 29.07 -5.46
N ARG A 772 -22.42 29.18 -4.44
CA ARG A 772 -22.82 29.49 -3.04
C ARG A 772 -23.53 30.82 -2.92
N TYR A 773 -23.11 31.82 -3.68
CA TYR A 773 -23.62 33.19 -3.63
C TYR A 773 -24.36 33.61 -4.91
N ALA A 774 -24.71 32.64 -5.77
CA ALA A 774 -25.39 32.88 -7.04
C ALA A 774 -26.80 33.46 -6.88
N GLN A 775 -27.42 33.23 -5.74
CA GLN A 775 -28.79 33.74 -5.43
C GLN A 775 -28.81 34.25 -4.00
N THR A 776 -29.39 35.42 -3.82
CA THR A 776 -29.55 35.99 -2.49
C THR A 776 -30.75 35.34 -1.76
N LEU A 777 -30.75 35.39 -0.43
CA LEU A 777 -31.88 34.89 0.37
C LEU A 777 -33.19 35.56 0.02
N PRO A 778 -33.28 36.92 -0.16
CA PRO A 778 -34.47 37.58 -0.60
C PRO A 778 -35.01 37.14 -1.98
N GLU A 779 -34.08 36.82 -2.94
CA GLU A 779 -34.46 36.28 -4.24
C GLU A 779 -35.03 34.85 -4.13
N LEU A 780 -34.48 34.03 -3.26
CA LEU A 780 -34.98 32.68 -2.98
C LEU A 780 -36.35 32.74 -2.32
N GLU A 781 -36.56 33.63 -1.34
CA GLU A 781 -37.85 33.85 -0.70
C GLU A 781 -38.91 34.32 -1.69
N ALA A 782 -38.56 35.25 -2.60
CA ALA A 782 -39.47 35.69 -3.66
C ALA A 782 -39.85 34.54 -4.64
N LYS A 783 -38.89 33.66 -4.99
CA LYS A 783 -39.16 32.47 -5.82
C LYS A 783 -40.07 31.46 -5.11
N VAL A 784 -39.85 31.24 -3.81
CA VAL A 784 -40.72 30.37 -3.00
C VAL A 784 -42.15 30.91 -2.97
N ALA A 785 -42.33 32.22 -2.69
CA ALA A 785 -43.65 32.87 -2.69
C ALA A 785 -44.32 32.73 -4.07
N ALA A 786 -43.62 33.02 -5.16
CA ALA A 786 -44.18 32.87 -6.50
C ALA A 786 -44.54 31.40 -6.86
N SER A 787 -43.78 30.42 -6.34
CA SER A 787 -44.10 29.00 -6.51
C SER A 787 -45.32 28.59 -5.67
N GLN A 788 -45.43 29.08 -4.45
CA GLN A 788 -46.60 28.88 -3.60
C GLN A 788 -47.88 29.44 -4.27
N ASP A 789 -47.81 30.67 -4.82
CA ASP A 789 -48.92 31.27 -5.55
C ASP A 789 -49.37 30.43 -6.77
N LYS A 790 -48.38 29.87 -7.50
CA LYS A 790 -48.70 28.94 -8.62
C LYS A 790 -49.37 27.66 -8.13
N VAL A 791 -48.89 27.07 -7.05
CA VAL A 791 -49.50 25.87 -6.47
C VAL A 791 -50.92 26.18 -6.00
N HIS A 792 -51.13 27.30 -5.30
CA HIS A 792 -52.47 27.75 -4.87
C HIS A 792 -53.41 28.01 -6.06
N ALA A 793 -52.91 28.57 -7.17
CA ALA A 793 -53.69 28.78 -8.37
C ALA A 793 -54.17 27.44 -8.96
N VAL A 794 -53.26 26.45 -9.12
CA VAL A 794 -53.59 25.12 -9.62
C VAL A 794 -54.57 24.39 -8.69
N LEU A 795 -54.39 24.48 -7.37
CA LEU A 795 -55.30 23.87 -6.39
C LEU A 795 -56.71 24.48 -6.48
N ARG A 796 -56.83 25.81 -6.69
CA ARG A 796 -58.12 26.47 -6.90
C ARG A 796 -58.79 26.01 -8.20
N GLU A 797 -58.04 25.85 -9.30
CA GLU A 797 -58.54 25.30 -10.55
C GLU A 797 -59.04 23.86 -10.38
N MET A 798 -58.45 23.08 -9.50
CA MET A 798 -58.86 21.73 -9.12
C MET A 798 -60.04 21.69 -8.14
N GLY A 799 -60.53 22.86 -7.68
CA GLY A 799 -61.72 22.98 -6.79
C GLY A 799 -61.33 22.88 -5.28
N PHE A 800 -60.09 23.01 -4.91
CA PHE A 800 -59.67 23.08 -3.50
C PHE A 800 -59.67 24.56 -3.04
N ASN A 801 -60.32 24.85 -1.90
CA ASN A 801 -60.22 26.14 -1.23
C ASN A 801 -58.95 26.15 -0.36
N CYS A 802 -57.86 26.75 -0.90
CA CYS A 802 -56.63 27.00 -0.17
C CYS A 802 -56.53 28.46 0.21
#